data_9c598ebbea78deee6f64c3744765a668
#
_entry.id   9c598ebbea78deee6f64c3744765a668
#
_cell.length_a   1.000
_cell.length_b   1.000
_cell.length_c   1.000
_cell.angle_alpha   90.00
_cell.angle_beta   90.00
_cell.angle_gamma   90.00
#
_symmetry.space_group_name_H-M   'P 1'
#
loop_
_entity.id
_entity.type
_entity.pdbx_description
1 polymer ?
#
loop_
_entity_poly.entity_id
_entity_poly.type
_entity_poly.pdbx_seq_one_letter_code
_entity_poly.pdbx_strand_id
1 'polypeptide(L)'
;MKKSLFTAMLALFFLTHGQMIWAVDKTASVHTRYTFERGWKFIRSDDANFSLSDYDDSRWQQVTVPHDWAIYGPFSIQNDRQKVAIAQDGQKEAMEHAGRTGGLPFVGVGWYRLDFEAPAFAKGKKATLVFDGAMSHARVYVNGKEAGYWPYGYNTFYLDVTPYLNAEGKNTLAVRLENEVESSRWYPGAGLYRNVHLIVNEEAHIPMWGTQLTTPVVEDNFARVHLNTSWVMPEGKSPSSYRIVTEIKDADGKVVSKESKQLTDFDNQIFSQEFVVEKPMLWTPDTPYLYIAESKVYEGNTLKDESVTPFGIRSIEVIPDKGFFLNGKKTVFKGVCNHHDLGPLGAAVNDAAIRRQIRILKDMGCNAIRTSHNMPAPELVKACDEMGMMLMVETFDEWKTAKCENGYHKEFDQWVEKDLVNVLRHYRNNPSVVMWCVGNEVPDQWNGDRGPKLSRYLQDICHREDPTRPVTQGMDAPDAVINNNMAAVMDVAGFNYRPHKYQEAYKKLPQQIILGSETASTLSSRGIYKFPVTRAWMKKYDDHQSSSYDVEHCGWSNLPEDDFIQHEDLPYCIGEFVWTGFDYLGEPTPYYTDWPSHSSLFGIIDLAGLPKDRYYLYRSHWNKEKETLHILPHWNWKGREGEVTPVFVYTNYPSAELFINGKSQGKRTKDLSVTVYNSADSVSMMSLKRQQRYRLMWMDTKYEPGTVKVVAYDENGKAVAEKEIYTAGKPHHIELIPDRRMLQADGKDLCFVTVKVVDKDGNLCPEATDEIRFKVKGSGVYCAGANGNPASLESFQIPRMKVFSGMMTAIIQTTDKAGAIVLEATGSGLKKATLTVESK
;
A
#
# COMPACT_ATOMS: atom_id res chain seq x y z
N MET A 1 22.99 -38.79 -69.66
CA MET A 1 21.62 -38.19 -69.57
C MET A 1 21.27 -38.07 -68.08
N LYS A 2 20.82 -36.89 -67.72
CA LYS A 2 20.23 -36.42 -66.45
C LYS A 2 21.25 -35.85 -65.44
N LYS A 3 21.23 -34.52 -65.43
CA LYS A 3 21.87 -33.60 -64.52
C LYS A 3 21.17 -33.67 -63.16
N SER A 4 21.96 -33.60 -62.06
CA SER A 4 21.46 -33.33 -60.74
C SER A 4 22.07 -32.03 -60.27
N LEU A 5 21.26 -31.07 -59.98
CA LEU A 5 21.62 -29.76 -59.39
C LEU A 5 21.89 -29.89 -57.88
N PHE A 6 23.07 -29.41 -57.47
CA PHE A 6 23.36 -29.13 -56.11
C PHE A 6 22.85 -27.71 -55.81
N THR A 7 21.89 -27.60 -54.92
CA THR A 7 21.41 -26.31 -54.41
C THR A 7 22.09 -26.05 -53.07
N ALA A 8 22.99 -25.06 -53.07
CA ALA A 8 23.58 -24.55 -51.84
C ALA A 8 22.57 -23.75 -51.04
N MET A 9 22.25 -24.19 -49.81
CA MET A 9 21.44 -23.45 -48.88
C MET A 9 22.31 -22.41 -48.14
N LEU A 10 22.19 -21.13 -48.55
CA LEU A 10 22.74 -19.99 -47.84
C LEU A 10 21.89 -19.77 -46.59
N ALA A 11 22.42 -20.04 -45.40
CA ALA A 11 21.79 -19.66 -44.14
C ALA A 11 21.98 -18.14 -43.96
N LEU A 12 20.94 -17.36 -44.25
CA LEU A 12 20.85 -15.98 -43.83
C LEU A 12 20.59 -15.95 -42.30
N PHE A 13 21.60 -15.57 -41.53
CA PHE A 13 21.41 -15.10 -40.17
C PHE A 13 20.70 -13.74 -40.23
N PHE A 14 19.38 -13.73 -40.00
CA PHE A 14 18.69 -12.51 -39.63
C PHE A 14 19.09 -12.13 -38.20
N LEU A 15 19.98 -11.18 -38.06
CA LEU A 15 20.12 -10.38 -36.88
C LEU A 15 18.80 -9.61 -36.71
N THR A 16 17.86 -10.15 -35.92
CA THR A 16 16.73 -9.39 -35.48
C THR A 16 17.26 -8.34 -34.49
N HIS A 17 17.42 -7.12 -34.98
CA HIS A 17 17.44 -5.95 -34.12
C HIS A 17 16.14 -5.99 -33.32
N GLY A 18 16.22 -6.26 -32.02
CA GLY A 18 15.07 -6.18 -31.12
C GLY A 18 14.54 -4.75 -31.15
N GLN A 19 13.48 -4.52 -31.91
CA GLN A 19 12.74 -3.26 -31.79
C GLN A 19 12.27 -3.15 -30.34
N MET A 20 12.74 -2.13 -29.64
CA MET A 20 12.21 -1.74 -28.36
C MET A 20 10.70 -1.49 -28.51
N ILE A 21 9.87 -2.34 -27.93
CA ILE A 21 8.41 -2.15 -27.93
C ILE A 21 8.14 -1.14 -26.82
N TRP A 22 7.82 0.08 -27.23
CA TRP A 22 7.31 1.14 -26.35
C TRP A 22 5.83 0.91 -26.10
N ALA A 23 5.40 0.91 -24.85
CA ALA A 23 3.99 1.11 -24.55
C ALA A 23 3.67 2.58 -24.83
N VAL A 24 3.09 2.87 -25.99
CA VAL A 24 2.63 4.20 -26.38
C VAL A 24 1.16 4.31 -26.00
N ASP A 25 0.85 5.27 -25.14
CA ASP A 25 -0.54 5.68 -24.97
C ASP A 25 -1.00 6.42 -26.25
N LYS A 26 -1.80 5.74 -27.06
CA LYS A 26 -2.21 6.23 -28.41
C LYS A 26 -3.30 7.31 -28.36
N THR A 27 -3.64 7.85 -27.19
CA THR A 27 -4.82 8.71 -27.05
C THR A 27 -4.61 10.14 -27.50
N ALA A 28 -3.34 10.59 -27.77
CA ALA A 28 -3.09 12.00 -28.11
C ALA A 28 -2.14 12.19 -29.29
N SER A 29 -2.54 12.98 -30.27
CA SER A 29 -1.73 13.36 -31.43
C SER A 29 -0.68 14.44 -31.11
N VAL A 30 -0.88 15.22 -30.08
CA VAL A 30 -0.06 16.40 -29.69
C VAL A 30 0.64 16.21 -28.35
N HIS A 31 0.22 15.24 -27.54
CA HIS A 31 0.78 14.86 -26.25
C HIS A 31 1.07 13.36 -26.29
N THR A 32 2.32 12.97 -26.11
CA THR A 32 2.69 11.55 -26.15
C THR A 32 3.45 11.17 -24.88
N ARG A 33 3.01 10.08 -24.22
CA ARG A 33 3.67 9.50 -23.05
C ARG A 33 4.29 8.15 -23.44
N TYR A 34 5.57 8.00 -23.16
CA TYR A 34 6.32 6.75 -23.32
C TYR A 34 6.70 6.24 -21.94
N THR A 35 6.45 4.97 -21.66
CA THR A 35 6.89 4.34 -20.39
C THR A 35 8.12 3.50 -20.65
N PHE A 36 9.17 3.74 -19.89
CA PHE A 36 10.47 3.08 -20.02
C PHE A 36 10.54 1.84 -19.13
N GLU A 37 10.03 0.71 -19.60
CA GLU A 37 9.95 -0.53 -18.82
C GLU A 37 11.10 -1.49 -19.10
N ARG A 38 11.57 -1.56 -20.33
CA ARG A 38 12.55 -2.54 -20.81
C ARG A 38 13.80 -1.88 -21.39
N GLY A 39 14.84 -2.68 -21.54
CA GLY A 39 16.10 -2.20 -22.11
C GLY A 39 17.04 -1.56 -21.09
N TRP A 40 16.64 -1.50 -19.84
CA TRP A 40 17.47 -1.00 -18.77
C TRP A 40 18.62 -1.95 -18.45
N LYS A 41 19.78 -1.35 -18.15
CA LYS A 41 20.95 -2.02 -17.61
C LYS A 41 21.25 -1.46 -16.23
N PHE A 42 21.64 -2.32 -15.31
CA PHE A 42 21.86 -2.00 -13.91
C PHE A 42 23.19 -2.52 -13.42
N ILE A 43 23.84 -1.73 -12.56
CA ILE A 43 25.02 -2.16 -11.80
C ILE A 43 24.97 -1.57 -10.39
N ARG A 44 25.37 -2.36 -9.41
CA ARG A 44 25.57 -1.91 -8.03
C ARG A 44 27.03 -1.56 -7.80
N SER A 45 27.40 -0.36 -8.18
CA SER A 45 28.76 0.20 -8.10
C SER A 45 28.66 1.71 -8.27
N ASP A 46 29.75 2.44 -8.01
CA ASP A 46 29.82 3.88 -8.22
C ASP A 46 31.07 4.27 -9.00
N ASP A 47 30.88 4.88 -10.18
CA ASP A 47 31.91 5.49 -11.00
C ASP A 47 31.28 6.64 -11.79
N ALA A 48 31.92 7.82 -11.73
CA ALA A 48 31.46 9.02 -12.44
C ALA A 48 31.37 8.81 -13.97
N ASN A 49 32.19 7.91 -14.53
CA ASN A 49 32.17 7.59 -15.97
C ASN A 49 30.88 6.88 -16.40
N PHE A 50 30.08 6.34 -15.46
CA PHE A 50 28.81 5.68 -15.77
C PHE A 50 27.76 6.66 -16.34
N SER A 51 27.95 7.96 -16.16
CA SER A 51 27.10 9.00 -16.76
C SER A 51 27.38 9.23 -18.25
N LEU A 52 28.57 8.87 -18.74
CA LEU A 52 29.02 9.18 -20.12
C LEU A 52 28.20 8.38 -21.15
N SER A 53 27.84 9.02 -22.27
CA SER A 53 27.01 8.41 -23.31
C SER A 53 27.70 7.28 -24.07
N ASP A 54 29.06 7.31 -24.15
CA ASP A 54 29.88 6.33 -24.82
C ASP A 54 30.47 5.24 -23.91
N TYR A 55 30.06 5.23 -22.63
CA TYR A 55 30.46 4.20 -21.67
C TYR A 55 30.00 2.82 -22.11
N ASP A 56 30.88 1.82 -22.07
CA ASP A 56 30.54 0.42 -22.38
C ASP A 56 29.87 -0.27 -21.19
N ASP A 57 28.54 -0.35 -21.24
CA ASP A 57 27.70 -1.00 -20.27
C ASP A 57 27.26 -2.42 -20.68
N SER A 58 27.96 -3.04 -21.64
CA SER A 58 27.62 -4.38 -22.16
C SER A 58 27.66 -5.50 -21.12
N ARG A 59 28.41 -5.29 -20.01
CA ARG A 59 28.53 -6.24 -18.90
C ARG A 59 27.52 -6.02 -17.76
N TRP A 60 26.70 -4.97 -17.85
CA TRP A 60 25.71 -4.70 -16.82
C TRP A 60 24.54 -5.68 -16.88
N GLN A 61 23.92 -5.91 -15.74
CA GLN A 61 22.72 -6.74 -15.65
C GLN A 61 21.56 -6.08 -16.40
N GLN A 62 20.90 -6.84 -17.29
CA GLN A 62 19.64 -6.38 -17.88
C GLN A 62 18.52 -6.52 -16.86
N VAL A 63 17.72 -5.45 -16.70
CA VAL A 63 16.60 -5.39 -15.79
C VAL A 63 15.38 -4.76 -16.47
N THR A 64 14.21 -5.01 -15.88
CA THR A 64 12.97 -4.25 -16.18
C THR A 64 12.71 -3.25 -15.06
N VAL A 65 12.10 -2.12 -15.37
CA VAL A 65 11.64 -1.13 -14.39
C VAL A 65 10.12 -1.19 -14.37
N PRO A 66 9.48 -1.25 -13.18
CA PRO A 66 10.01 -1.10 -11.81
C PRO A 66 10.98 -2.19 -11.37
N HIS A 67 12.04 -1.79 -10.63
CA HIS A 67 13.09 -2.69 -10.16
C HIS A 67 13.55 -2.32 -8.74
N ASP A 68 13.57 -3.30 -7.86
CA ASP A 68 14.12 -3.20 -6.50
C ASP A 68 15.30 -4.19 -6.40
N TRP A 69 16.53 -3.68 -6.32
CA TRP A 69 17.70 -4.58 -6.32
C TRP A 69 17.88 -5.34 -5.02
N ALA A 70 17.31 -4.84 -3.91
CA ALA A 70 17.57 -5.40 -2.61
C ALA A 70 16.73 -6.64 -2.30
N ILE A 71 15.55 -6.79 -2.91
CA ILE A 71 14.63 -7.90 -2.61
C ILE A 71 15.20 -9.28 -2.95
N TYR A 72 16.20 -9.34 -3.80
CA TYR A 72 16.89 -10.58 -4.16
C TYR A 72 17.79 -11.12 -3.04
N GLY A 73 18.00 -10.34 -1.96
CA GLY A 73 18.79 -10.75 -0.80
C GLY A 73 20.30 -10.79 -1.04
N PRO A 74 21.03 -11.56 -0.26
CA PRO A 74 20.53 -12.40 0.84
C PRO A 74 20.09 -11.60 2.08
N PHE A 75 19.21 -12.18 2.88
CA PHE A 75 18.96 -11.68 4.23
C PHE A 75 20.22 -11.85 5.09
N SER A 76 20.62 -10.80 5.78
CA SER A 76 21.77 -10.83 6.68
C SER A 76 21.61 -9.76 7.76
N ILE A 77 22.01 -10.11 8.97
CA ILE A 77 22.10 -9.14 10.08
C ILE A 77 23.10 -8.01 9.75
N GLN A 78 24.09 -8.24 8.89
CA GLN A 78 25.09 -7.24 8.52
C GLN A 78 24.53 -6.15 7.60
N ASN A 79 23.40 -6.42 6.93
CA ASN A 79 22.75 -5.45 6.05
C ASN A 79 22.01 -4.35 6.82
N ASP A 80 21.73 -4.57 8.12
CA ASP A 80 20.75 -3.76 8.85
C ASP A 80 21.07 -3.68 10.35
N ARG A 81 22.30 -3.25 10.65
CA ARG A 81 22.70 -2.91 12.01
C ARG A 81 22.53 -1.41 12.21
N GLN A 82 21.61 -1.06 13.11
CA GLN A 82 21.37 0.33 13.49
C GLN A 82 21.56 0.50 14.99
N LYS A 83 22.17 1.61 15.40
CA LYS A 83 22.32 1.97 16.81
C LYS A 83 21.37 3.11 17.15
N VAL A 84 20.19 2.76 17.63
CA VAL A 84 19.09 3.71 17.92
C VAL A 84 18.46 3.45 19.29
N ALA A 85 17.76 4.45 19.82
CA ALA A 85 16.88 4.30 20.96
C ALA A 85 15.42 4.42 20.49
N ILE A 86 14.61 3.39 20.74
CA ILE A 86 13.18 3.42 20.45
C ILE A 86 12.47 3.95 21.69
N ALA A 87 12.18 5.24 21.70
CA ALA A 87 11.57 5.92 22.85
C ALA A 87 10.17 5.37 23.17
N GLN A 88 9.42 4.90 22.15
CA GLN A 88 8.12 4.27 22.31
C GLN A 88 8.19 2.98 23.16
N ASP A 89 9.33 2.27 23.12
CA ASP A 89 9.63 1.10 23.96
C ASP A 89 10.24 1.48 25.32
N GLY A 90 10.32 2.76 25.64
CA GLY A 90 10.91 3.26 26.88
C GLY A 90 12.43 3.16 26.91
N GLN A 91 13.09 2.97 25.77
CA GLN A 91 14.55 2.95 25.68
C GLN A 91 15.11 4.36 25.91
N LYS A 92 16.07 4.48 26.83
CA LYS A 92 16.74 5.75 27.18
C LYS A 92 18.09 5.91 26.49
N GLU A 93 18.70 4.81 26.09
CA GLU A 93 20.01 4.76 25.46
C GLU A 93 19.93 4.02 24.12
N ALA A 94 20.73 4.45 23.15
CA ALA A 94 20.82 3.79 21.87
C ALA A 94 21.46 2.41 22.01
N MET A 95 20.78 1.38 21.50
CA MET A 95 21.27 0.00 21.45
C MET A 95 21.23 -0.52 20.02
N GLU A 96 21.99 -1.57 19.76
CA GLU A 96 22.04 -2.18 18.43
C GLU A 96 20.72 -2.92 18.16
N HIS A 97 20.11 -2.59 17.03
CA HIS A 97 18.94 -3.25 16.48
C HIS A 97 19.29 -3.99 15.19
N ALA A 98 18.61 -5.08 14.91
CA ALA A 98 18.75 -5.86 13.70
C ALA A 98 17.37 -6.07 13.05
N GLY A 99 17.34 -6.16 11.73
CA GLY A 99 16.11 -6.41 10.97
C GLY A 99 15.15 -5.21 10.90
N ARG A 100 15.53 -4.04 11.41
CA ARG A 100 14.68 -2.85 11.45
C ARG A 100 14.25 -2.39 10.06
N THR A 101 15.10 -2.59 9.06
CA THR A 101 14.84 -2.32 7.64
C THR A 101 14.76 -3.61 6.80
N GLY A 102 14.42 -4.75 7.42
CA GLY A 102 14.15 -6.02 6.74
C GLY A 102 15.36 -6.91 6.51
N GLY A 103 16.56 -6.51 6.90
CA GLY A 103 17.78 -7.33 6.76
C GLY A 103 18.23 -7.55 5.32
N LEU A 104 17.76 -6.75 4.37
CA LEU A 104 18.07 -6.85 2.93
C LEU A 104 19.13 -5.80 2.51
N PRO A 105 19.92 -6.05 1.44
CA PRO A 105 21.05 -5.21 1.06
C PRO A 105 20.64 -3.95 0.26
N PHE A 106 19.85 -3.06 0.86
CA PHE A 106 19.36 -1.85 0.20
C PHE A 106 20.38 -0.70 0.16
N VAL A 107 21.31 -0.64 1.12
CA VAL A 107 22.30 0.43 1.26
C VAL A 107 23.33 0.41 0.15
N GLY A 108 23.73 1.56 -0.34
CA GLY A 108 24.78 1.76 -1.34
C GLY A 108 24.30 2.44 -2.61
N VAL A 109 25.19 2.45 -3.61
CA VAL A 109 24.96 3.12 -4.90
C VAL A 109 24.58 2.11 -5.98
N GLY A 110 23.53 2.45 -6.74
CA GLY A 110 23.14 1.74 -7.94
C GLY A 110 22.99 2.68 -9.13
N TRP A 111 23.45 2.24 -10.27
CA TRP A 111 23.30 2.95 -11.54
C TRP A 111 22.41 2.20 -12.51
N TYR A 112 21.56 2.95 -13.17
CA TYR A 112 20.70 2.49 -14.26
C TYR A 112 21.07 3.21 -15.54
N ARG A 113 21.07 2.49 -16.66
CA ARG A 113 21.30 3.08 -17.99
C ARG A 113 20.28 2.56 -18.98
N LEU A 114 19.83 3.44 -19.87
CA LEU A 114 18.90 3.12 -20.94
C LEU A 114 19.31 3.89 -22.19
N ASP A 115 19.52 3.17 -23.27
CA ASP A 115 19.65 3.75 -24.60
C ASP A 115 18.28 3.77 -25.29
N PHE A 116 17.90 4.91 -25.83
CA PHE A 116 16.63 5.08 -26.53
C PHE A 116 16.78 6.03 -27.72
N GLU A 117 15.93 5.87 -28.71
CA GLU A 117 15.78 6.85 -29.78
C GLU A 117 14.65 7.81 -29.39
N ALA A 118 14.88 9.10 -29.47
CA ALA A 118 13.84 10.06 -29.24
C ALA A 118 12.75 9.88 -30.32
N PRO A 119 11.49 9.62 -29.90
CA PRO A 119 10.41 9.54 -30.89
C PRO A 119 10.30 10.88 -31.57
N ALA A 120 10.24 10.91 -32.91
CA ALA A 120 10.20 12.09 -33.80
C ALA A 120 10.12 13.43 -33.07
N PHE A 121 11.23 13.82 -32.42
CA PHE A 121 11.32 15.03 -31.62
C PHE A 121 11.54 16.21 -32.54
N ALA A 122 10.43 16.72 -33.09
CA ALA A 122 10.48 17.88 -33.96
C ALA A 122 10.99 19.09 -33.20
N LYS A 123 11.78 19.93 -33.86
CA LYS A 123 12.23 21.22 -33.32
C LYS A 123 11.03 22.04 -32.82
N GLY A 124 11.10 22.50 -31.58
CA GLY A 124 10.02 23.28 -30.93
C GLY A 124 9.09 22.49 -30.02
N LYS A 125 9.36 21.17 -29.78
CA LYS A 125 8.67 20.40 -28.76
C LYS A 125 9.39 20.45 -27.41
N LYS A 126 8.66 20.13 -26.35
CA LYS A 126 9.17 19.97 -24.98
C LYS A 126 9.19 18.50 -24.59
N ALA A 127 10.21 18.10 -23.86
CA ALA A 127 10.37 16.74 -23.36
C ALA A 127 10.60 16.76 -21.86
N THR A 128 9.76 16.03 -21.14
CA THR A 128 9.80 15.93 -19.68
C THR A 128 9.98 14.47 -19.26
N LEU A 129 11.04 14.18 -18.51
CA LEU A 129 11.20 12.90 -17.82
C LEU A 129 10.43 12.95 -16.51
N VAL A 130 9.64 11.90 -16.24
CA VAL A 130 8.86 11.74 -15.01
C VAL A 130 9.30 10.46 -14.34
N PHE A 131 9.63 10.55 -13.05
CA PHE A 131 9.91 9.42 -12.18
C PHE A 131 8.80 9.34 -11.14
N ASP A 132 8.02 8.27 -11.13
CA ASP A 132 6.96 8.07 -10.14
C ASP A 132 7.52 7.79 -8.74
N GLY A 133 8.82 7.51 -8.65
CA GLY A 133 9.62 7.35 -7.45
C GLY A 133 10.95 6.67 -7.77
N ALA A 134 12.02 7.10 -7.10
CA ALA A 134 13.38 6.59 -7.30
C ALA A 134 14.15 6.61 -5.97
N MET A 135 14.48 5.44 -5.43
CA MET A 135 15.00 5.28 -4.07
C MET A 135 16.53 5.15 -4.08
N SER A 136 17.20 6.19 -3.63
CA SER A 136 16.91 7.58 -3.30
C SER A 136 18.01 8.49 -3.85
N HIS A 137 18.02 9.79 -3.53
CA HIS A 137 19.03 10.76 -3.98
C HIS A 137 19.34 10.66 -5.49
N ALA A 138 18.27 10.65 -6.30
CA ALA A 138 18.33 10.43 -7.73
C ALA A 138 19.07 11.56 -8.46
N ARG A 139 20.20 11.27 -9.11
CA ARG A 139 20.88 12.14 -10.07
C ARG A 139 20.65 11.59 -11.47
N VAL A 140 20.10 12.43 -12.32
CA VAL A 140 19.67 12.06 -13.66
C VAL A 140 20.57 12.72 -14.70
N TYR A 141 21.11 11.92 -15.60
CA TYR A 141 21.97 12.37 -16.70
C TYR A 141 21.35 11.99 -18.04
N VAL A 142 21.37 12.91 -18.98
CA VAL A 142 20.97 12.69 -20.36
C VAL A 142 22.13 13.03 -21.27
N ASN A 143 22.55 12.09 -22.09
CA ASN A 143 23.71 12.24 -23.00
C ASN A 143 24.98 12.76 -22.30
N GLY A 144 25.25 12.24 -21.09
CA GLY A 144 26.44 12.58 -20.29
C GLY A 144 26.34 13.90 -19.52
N LYS A 145 25.25 14.62 -19.60
CA LYS A 145 25.02 15.89 -18.88
C LYS A 145 24.00 15.70 -17.77
N GLU A 146 24.29 16.23 -16.58
CA GLU A 146 23.34 16.22 -15.46
C GLU A 146 22.10 17.05 -15.81
N ALA A 147 20.95 16.40 -15.84
CA ALA A 147 19.66 17.02 -16.13
C ALA A 147 18.92 17.44 -14.86
N GLY A 148 19.22 16.79 -13.72
CA GLY A 148 18.62 17.16 -12.44
C GLY A 148 18.90 16.20 -11.31
N TYR A 149 18.43 16.60 -10.12
CA TYR A 149 18.57 15.88 -8.85
C TYR A 149 17.27 15.92 -8.05
N TRP A 150 16.91 14.81 -7.38
CA TRP A 150 15.80 14.73 -6.45
C TRP A 150 16.13 13.77 -5.30
N PRO A 151 16.15 14.23 -4.02
CA PRO A 151 16.60 13.39 -2.90
C PRO A 151 15.53 12.45 -2.36
N TYR A 152 14.27 12.90 -2.26
CA TYR A 152 13.21 12.15 -1.61
C TYR A 152 12.65 11.04 -2.50
N GLY A 153 13.01 9.79 -2.17
CA GLY A 153 12.72 8.63 -3.03
C GLY A 153 11.25 8.27 -3.20
N TYR A 154 10.37 8.75 -2.33
CA TYR A 154 8.94 8.42 -2.36
C TYR A 154 8.09 9.35 -3.22
N ASN A 155 8.64 10.49 -3.63
CA ASN A 155 7.89 11.48 -4.38
C ASN A 155 7.95 11.23 -5.88
N THR A 156 6.86 11.52 -6.58
CA THR A 156 6.87 11.66 -8.03
C THR A 156 7.51 13.01 -8.38
N PHE A 157 8.52 13.00 -9.23
CA PHE A 157 9.20 14.20 -9.71
C PHE A 157 9.40 14.19 -11.22
N TYR A 158 9.64 15.36 -11.78
CA TYR A 158 9.85 15.51 -13.22
C TYR A 158 10.95 16.53 -13.54
N LEU A 159 11.58 16.33 -14.70
CA LEU A 159 12.71 17.15 -15.18
C LEU A 159 12.48 17.53 -16.64
N ASP A 160 12.67 18.81 -17.00
CA ASP A 160 12.74 19.26 -18.39
C ASP A 160 14.06 18.77 -18.99
N VAL A 161 13.99 17.81 -19.89
CA VAL A 161 15.16 17.25 -20.56
C VAL A 161 15.33 17.75 -22.01
N THR A 162 14.49 18.66 -22.43
CA THR A 162 14.53 19.26 -23.77
C THR A 162 15.92 19.73 -24.18
N PRO A 163 16.71 20.44 -23.31
CA PRO A 163 18.03 20.95 -23.69
C PRO A 163 19.10 19.87 -23.85
N TYR A 164 18.84 18.66 -23.38
CA TYR A 164 19.82 17.58 -23.30
C TYR A 164 19.64 16.50 -24.36
N LEU A 165 18.45 16.44 -25.01
CA LEU A 165 18.12 15.42 -25.98
C LEU A 165 18.72 15.71 -27.36
N ASN A 166 19.22 14.66 -28.00
CA ASN A 166 19.46 14.66 -29.44
C ASN A 166 18.09 14.51 -30.14
N ALA A 167 17.76 15.45 -31.02
CA ALA A 167 16.49 15.43 -31.76
C ALA A 167 16.39 14.25 -32.75
N GLU A 168 17.53 13.74 -33.19
CA GLU A 168 17.65 12.57 -34.07
C GLU A 168 18.68 11.60 -33.49
N GLY A 169 18.42 10.31 -33.66
CA GLY A 169 19.32 9.24 -33.26
C GLY A 169 19.26 8.87 -31.77
N LYS A 170 20.30 8.26 -31.31
CA LYS A 170 20.42 7.65 -29.99
C LYS A 170 20.53 8.72 -28.88
N ASN A 171 19.81 8.49 -27.82
CA ASN A 171 19.96 9.16 -26.53
C ASN A 171 20.31 8.13 -25.45
N THR A 172 21.09 8.54 -24.46
CA THR A 172 21.41 7.73 -23.29
C THR A 172 20.91 8.42 -22.03
N LEU A 173 20.05 7.74 -21.29
CA LEU A 173 19.62 8.12 -19.96
C LEU A 173 20.45 7.32 -18.95
N ALA A 174 21.08 8.01 -18.00
CA ALA A 174 21.76 7.38 -16.88
C ALA A 174 21.21 7.94 -15.55
N VAL A 175 20.97 7.08 -14.58
CA VAL A 175 20.39 7.45 -13.28
C VAL A 175 21.24 6.85 -12.18
N ARG A 176 21.82 7.69 -11.33
CA ARG A 176 22.52 7.30 -10.10
C ARG A 176 21.57 7.41 -8.92
N LEU A 177 21.45 6.35 -8.15
CA LEU A 177 20.66 6.30 -6.90
C LEU A 177 21.58 5.94 -5.75
N GLU A 178 21.32 6.50 -4.59
CA GLU A 178 22.11 6.25 -3.39
C GLU A 178 21.20 6.10 -2.16
N ASN A 179 21.29 4.96 -1.50
CA ASN A 179 20.69 4.73 -0.19
C ASN A 179 21.78 4.78 0.88
N GLU A 180 21.62 5.69 1.83
CA GLU A 180 22.54 5.82 2.96
C GLU A 180 22.20 4.81 4.07
N VAL A 181 23.18 4.51 4.91
CA VAL A 181 22.96 3.77 6.17
C VAL A 181 22.06 4.60 7.08
N GLU A 182 21.29 3.94 7.97
CA GLU A 182 20.44 4.62 8.96
C GLU A 182 19.55 5.74 8.37
N SER A 183 19.03 5.51 7.15
CA SER A 183 18.15 6.46 6.43
C SER A 183 16.67 6.13 6.54
N SER A 184 16.31 4.96 7.10
CA SER A 184 14.92 4.49 7.19
C SER A 184 14.67 3.69 8.46
N ARG A 185 13.40 3.62 8.88
CA ARG A 185 12.91 2.80 10.00
C ARG A 185 12.20 1.52 9.55
N TRP A 186 11.97 1.35 8.27
CA TRP A 186 11.37 0.19 7.59
C TRP A 186 12.14 -0.11 6.31
N TYR A 187 11.78 -1.18 5.60
CA TYR A 187 12.38 -1.49 4.31
C TYR A 187 11.98 -0.43 3.25
N PRO A 188 12.91 0.39 2.80
CA PRO A 188 12.58 1.46 1.84
C PRO A 188 12.52 0.96 0.39
N GLY A 189 13.05 -0.26 0.12
CA GLY A 189 13.40 -0.68 -1.22
C GLY A 189 14.65 0.02 -1.75
N ALA A 190 15.00 -0.28 -2.99
CA ALA A 190 16.21 0.29 -3.62
C ALA A 190 16.11 0.24 -5.13
N GLY A 191 16.25 1.39 -5.80
CA GLY A 191 16.28 1.42 -7.26
C GLY A 191 15.20 2.28 -7.90
N LEU A 192 15.03 2.11 -9.20
CA LEU A 192 13.89 2.62 -9.96
C LEU A 192 12.67 1.73 -9.67
N TYR A 193 12.14 1.84 -8.46
CA TYR A 193 11.12 0.94 -7.93
C TYR A 193 9.69 1.31 -8.34
N ARG A 194 9.52 2.46 -9.02
CA ARG A 194 8.28 2.92 -9.67
C ARG A 194 8.56 3.23 -11.13
N ASN A 195 7.52 3.53 -11.90
CA ASN A 195 7.64 3.74 -13.33
C ASN A 195 8.45 4.99 -13.69
N VAL A 196 9.05 4.95 -14.89
CA VAL A 196 9.75 6.09 -15.51
C VAL A 196 9.11 6.37 -16.86
N HIS A 197 8.80 7.66 -17.13
CA HIS A 197 8.11 8.08 -18.34
C HIS A 197 8.85 9.22 -19.04
N LEU A 198 8.73 9.27 -20.36
CA LEU A 198 9.06 10.43 -21.17
C LEU A 198 7.77 11.00 -21.74
N ILE A 199 7.48 12.26 -21.44
CA ILE A 199 6.36 13.01 -21.99
C ILE A 199 6.88 14.01 -23.03
N VAL A 200 6.28 14.00 -24.21
CA VAL A 200 6.62 14.93 -25.31
C VAL A 200 5.40 15.75 -25.67
N ASN A 201 5.51 17.05 -25.54
CA ASN A 201 4.43 18.02 -25.81
C ASN A 201 4.86 19.06 -26.87
N GLU A 202 3.89 19.82 -27.36
CA GLU A 202 4.18 21.09 -28.04
C GLU A 202 4.79 22.10 -27.04
N GLU A 203 5.40 23.19 -27.57
CA GLU A 203 5.88 24.28 -26.71
C GLU A 203 4.74 24.91 -25.92
N ALA A 204 3.59 25.11 -26.57
CA ALA A 204 2.34 25.51 -25.93
C ALA A 204 1.63 24.25 -25.41
N HIS A 205 1.50 24.11 -24.10
CA HIS A 205 0.95 22.87 -23.49
C HIS A 205 0.34 23.10 -22.10
N ILE A 206 -0.42 22.12 -21.65
CA ILE A 206 -0.86 21.99 -20.25
C ILE A 206 0.32 21.46 -19.43
N PRO A 207 0.81 22.21 -18.41
CA PRO A 207 1.94 21.76 -17.61
C PRO A 207 1.61 20.50 -16.80
N MET A 208 2.65 19.85 -16.28
CA MET A 208 2.50 18.70 -15.40
C MET A 208 1.56 19.01 -14.23
N TRP A 209 0.53 18.19 -14.04
CA TRP A 209 -0.54 18.38 -13.04
C TRP A 209 -1.23 19.74 -13.13
N GLY A 210 -1.30 20.32 -14.32
CA GLY A 210 -1.88 21.66 -14.59
C GLY A 210 -3.40 21.72 -14.48
N THR A 211 -4.09 20.59 -14.24
CA THR A 211 -5.54 20.54 -14.02
C THR A 211 -5.87 20.49 -12.54
N GLN A 212 -6.88 21.27 -12.14
CA GLN A 212 -7.48 21.24 -10.80
C GLN A 212 -8.98 21.16 -10.95
N LEU A 213 -9.56 20.04 -10.53
CA LEU A 213 -10.99 19.78 -10.62
C LEU A 213 -11.59 19.69 -9.22
N THR A 214 -12.67 20.42 -9.01
CA THR A 214 -13.42 20.42 -7.74
C THR A 214 -14.91 20.23 -7.99
N THR A 215 -15.65 19.77 -6.98
CA THR A 215 -17.11 19.60 -7.00
C THR A 215 -17.74 20.43 -5.88
N PRO A 216 -17.79 21.77 -6.04
CA PRO A 216 -18.18 22.69 -4.96
C PRO A 216 -19.65 22.58 -4.53
N VAL A 217 -20.50 22.03 -5.39
CA VAL A 217 -21.92 21.78 -5.08
C VAL A 217 -22.27 20.38 -5.54
N VAL A 218 -22.77 19.58 -4.61
CA VAL A 218 -23.25 18.20 -4.86
C VAL A 218 -24.62 18.04 -4.24
N GLU A 219 -25.63 17.93 -5.08
CA GLU A 219 -27.04 17.77 -4.72
C GLU A 219 -27.61 16.52 -5.43
N ASP A 220 -28.76 16.04 -4.99
CA ASP A 220 -29.40 14.85 -5.57
C ASP A 220 -29.71 15.01 -7.06
N ASN A 221 -30.06 16.23 -7.49
CA ASN A 221 -30.49 16.52 -8.84
C ASN A 221 -29.38 16.99 -9.78
N PHE A 222 -28.31 17.57 -9.24
CA PHE A 222 -27.19 18.09 -10.02
C PHE A 222 -25.92 18.24 -9.18
N ALA A 223 -24.79 18.25 -9.87
CA ALA A 223 -23.52 18.67 -9.31
C ALA A 223 -22.90 19.79 -10.16
N ARG A 224 -22.23 20.75 -9.51
CA ARG A 224 -21.35 21.69 -10.19
C ARG A 224 -19.93 21.14 -10.16
N VAL A 225 -19.29 21.14 -11.32
CA VAL A 225 -17.87 20.79 -11.47
C VAL A 225 -17.14 22.05 -11.90
N HIS A 226 -16.12 22.41 -11.16
CA HIS A 226 -15.23 23.52 -11.49
C HIS A 226 -13.88 22.97 -11.91
N LEU A 227 -13.40 23.36 -13.09
CA LEU A 227 -12.12 22.92 -13.66
C LEU A 227 -11.25 24.13 -14.01
N ASN A 228 -10.11 24.22 -13.35
CA ASN A 228 -9.03 25.14 -13.70
C ASN A 228 -7.96 24.35 -14.46
N THR A 229 -7.59 24.84 -15.65
CA THR A 229 -6.52 24.27 -16.47
C THR A 229 -5.44 25.33 -16.70
N SER A 230 -4.26 25.12 -16.13
CA SER A 230 -3.08 25.95 -16.37
C SER A 230 -2.58 25.77 -17.81
N TRP A 231 -2.01 26.82 -18.38
CA TRP A 231 -1.53 26.83 -19.75
C TRP A 231 -0.14 27.45 -19.86
N VAL A 232 0.78 26.79 -20.51
CA VAL A 232 2.12 27.34 -20.85
C VAL A 232 2.08 27.85 -22.28
N MET A 233 2.47 29.10 -22.48
CA MET A 233 2.52 29.73 -23.78
C MET A 233 3.95 30.00 -24.22
N PRO A 234 4.25 29.86 -25.52
CA PRO A 234 5.51 30.34 -26.10
C PRO A 234 5.63 31.88 -25.98
N GLU A 235 6.84 32.34 -25.84
CA GLU A 235 7.12 33.78 -25.79
C GLU A 235 6.61 34.51 -27.06
N GLY A 236 6.00 35.68 -26.87
CA GLY A 236 5.47 36.52 -27.96
C GLY A 236 4.11 36.09 -28.51
N LYS A 237 3.47 35.06 -27.99
CA LYS A 237 2.11 34.65 -28.37
C LYS A 237 1.05 35.47 -27.61
N SER A 238 -0.11 35.69 -28.24
CA SER A 238 -1.25 36.35 -27.60
C SER A 238 -2.10 35.32 -26.84
N PRO A 239 -2.36 35.54 -25.52
CA PRO A 239 -3.29 34.73 -24.77
C PRO A 239 -4.66 34.55 -25.40
N SER A 240 -5.20 35.58 -26.01
CA SER A 240 -6.51 35.57 -26.67
C SER A 240 -6.60 34.64 -27.89
N SER A 241 -5.46 34.11 -28.40
CA SER A 241 -5.47 33.18 -29.49
C SER A 241 -5.84 31.75 -29.06
N TYR A 242 -5.81 31.46 -27.75
CA TYR A 242 -6.05 30.13 -27.23
C TYR A 242 -7.47 29.96 -26.67
N ARG A 243 -8.04 28.79 -26.96
CA ARG A 243 -9.38 28.37 -26.53
C ARG A 243 -9.34 26.92 -26.04
N ILE A 244 -9.92 26.65 -24.89
CA ILE A 244 -10.13 25.30 -24.37
C ILE A 244 -11.55 24.81 -24.70
N VAL A 245 -11.67 23.53 -25.02
CA VAL A 245 -12.94 22.82 -25.11
C VAL A 245 -12.85 21.62 -24.20
N THR A 246 -13.73 21.53 -23.20
CA THR A 246 -13.76 20.40 -22.29
C THR A 246 -15.11 19.70 -22.36
N GLU A 247 -15.06 18.37 -22.44
CA GLU A 247 -16.21 17.47 -22.37
C GLU A 247 -16.12 16.65 -21.07
N ILE A 248 -17.17 16.70 -20.27
CA ILE A 248 -17.35 15.77 -19.15
C ILE A 248 -18.08 14.55 -19.68
N LYS A 249 -17.45 13.38 -19.54
CA LYS A 249 -17.98 12.10 -20.00
C LYS A 249 -18.29 11.20 -18.80
N ASP A 250 -19.36 10.43 -18.90
CA ASP A 250 -19.69 9.37 -17.96
C ASP A 250 -18.84 8.10 -18.22
N ALA A 251 -19.01 7.06 -17.39
CA ALA A 251 -18.28 5.80 -17.51
C ALA A 251 -18.50 5.06 -18.85
N ASP A 252 -19.62 5.34 -19.55
CA ASP A 252 -19.92 4.78 -20.86
C ASP A 252 -19.35 5.63 -22.01
N GLY A 253 -18.65 6.73 -21.68
CA GLY A 253 -18.06 7.66 -22.63
C GLY A 253 -19.05 8.67 -23.23
N LYS A 254 -20.28 8.75 -22.73
CA LYS A 254 -21.29 9.72 -23.17
C LYS A 254 -20.98 11.09 -22.58
N VAL A 255 -21.01 12.11 -23.42
CA VAL A 255 -20.86 13.50 -22.98
C VAL A 255 -22.10 13.92 -22.17
N VAL A 256 -21.90 14.27 -20.90
CA VAL A 256 -22.93 14.72 -19.96
C VAL A 256 -22.91 16.24 -19.75
N SER A 257 -21.78 16.89 -20.00
CA SER A 257 -21.64 18.35 -19.98
C SER A 257 -20.48 18.79 -20.88
N LYS A 258 -20.54 20.00 -21.43
CA LYS A 258 -19.52 20.53 -22.34
C LYS A 258 -19.44 22.04 -22.25
N GLU A 259 -18.21 22.58 -22.23
CA GLU A 259 -17.96 24.00 -22.28
C GLU A 259 -16.80 24.35 -23.24
N SER A 260 -16.89 25.52 -23.84
CA SER A 260 -15.81 26.10 -24.64
C SER A 260 -15.50 27.51 -24.12
N LYS A 261 -14.23 27.77 -23.81
CA LYS A 261 -13.84 29.05 -23.20
C LYS A 261 -12.53 29.58 -23.79
N GLN A 262 -12.46 30.89 -23.99
CA GLN A 262 -11.21 31.59 -24.33
C GLN A 262 -10.35 31.75 -23.09
N LEU A 263 -9.02 31.81 -23.25
CA LEU A 263 -8.14 32.20 -22.20
C LEU A 263 -8.36 33.68 -21.84
N THR A 264 -8.84 33.94 -20.63
CA THR A 264 -9.17 35.32 -20.15
C THR A 264 -8.35 35.76 -18.95
N ASP A 265 -7.82 34.81 -18.17
CA ASP A 265 -6.86 35.09 -17.11
C ASP A 265 -5.45 35.12 -17.72
N PHE A 266 -5.05 36.29 -18.18
CA PHE A 266 -3.80 36.48 -18.89
C PHE A 266 -2.59 36.52 -17.95
N ASP A 267 -2.78 36.92 -16.70
CA ASP A 267 -1.69 37.03 -15.71
C ASP A 267 -1.29 35.64 -15.19
N ASN A 268 -2.30 34.81 -14.90
CA ASN A 268 -2.06 33.45 -14.38
C ASN A 268 -2.07 32.35 -15.45
N GLN A 269 -2.48 32.69 -16.69
CA GLN A 269 -2.58 31.72 -17.80
C GLN A 269 -3.45 30.51 -17.45
N ILE A 270 -4.65 30.74 -16.88
CA ILE A 270 -5.58 29.71 -16.45
C ILE A 270 -6.89 29.79 -17.23
N PHE A 271 -7.32 28.66 -17.76
CA PHE A 271 -8.71 28.50 -18.20
C PHE A 271 -9.56 28.05 -17.01
N SER A 272 -10.56 28.82 -16.65
CA SER A 272 -11.50 28.47 -15.59
C SER A 272 -12.87 28.16 -16.20
N GLN A 273 -13.34 26.92 -16.01
CA GLN A 273 -14.58 26.41 -16.60
C GLN A 273 -15.51 25.86 -15.51
N GLU A 274 -16.83 25.98 -15.74
CA GLU A 274 -17.87 25.45 -14.87
C GLU A 274 -18.82 24.56 -15.65
N PHE A 275 -19.14 23.40 -15.08
CA PHE A 275 -20.05 22.42 -15.67
C PHE A 275 -21.16 22.08 -14.69
N VAL A 276 -22.33 21.71 -15.26
CA VAL A 276 -23.42 21.12 -14.49
C VAL A 276 -23.60 19.69 -14.98
N VAL A 277 -23.56 18.74 -14.05
CA VAL A 277 -23.89 17.34 -14.31
C VAL A 277 -25.25 17.07 -13.66
N GLU A 278 -26.24 16.75 -14.47
CA GLU A 278 -27.59 16.43 -13.99
C GLU A 278 -27.65 15.00 -13.47
N LYS A 279 -28.31 14.77 -12.31
CA LYS A 279 -28.48 13.47 -11.66
C LYS A 279 -27.14 12.70 -11.58
N PRO A 280 -26.14 13.27 -10.89
CA PRO A 280 -24.81 12.69 -10.86
C PRO A 280 -24.78 11.33 -10.15
N MET A 281 -23.96 10.42 -10.69
CA MET A 281 -23.56 9.22 -9.97
C MET A 281 -22.40 9.61 -9.04
N LEU A 282 -22.59 9.49 -7.72
CA LEU A 282 -21.59 9.91 -6.74
C LEU A 282 -20.54 8.83 -6.52
N TRP A 283 -19.30 9.27 -6.34
CA TRP A 283 -18.22 8.37 -5.90
C TRP A 283 -18.37 8.04 -4.42
N THR A 284 -18.36 6.75 -4.10
CA THR A 284 -18.32 6.22 -2.73
C THR A 284 -17.44 4.96 -2.69
N PRO A 285 -17.01 4.48 -1.51
CA PRO A 285 -16.34 3.19 -1.38
C PRO A 285 -17.14 2.00 -1.91
N ASP A 286 -18.46 2.07 -1.89
CA ASP A 286 -19.35 0.99 -2.35
C ASP A 286 -19.68 1.11 -3.86
N THR A 287 -19.73 2.35 -4.37
CA THR A 287 -20.01 2.67 -5.77
C THR A 287 -18.97 3.67 -6.29
N PRO A 288 -17.76 3.20 -6.66
CA PRO A 288 -16.65 4.08 -7.06
C PRO A 288 -16.81 4.57 -8.51
N TYR A 289 -17.83 5.39 -8.74
CA TYR A 289 -18.15 5.88 -10.07
C TYR A 289 -17.21 7.01 -10.50
N LEU A 290 -16.61 6.85 -11.69
CA LEU A 290 -15.67 7.82 -12.25
C LEU A 290 -16.23 8.47 -13.51
N TYR A 291 -16.05 9.77 -13.62
CA TYR A 291 -16.20 10.58 -14.81
C TYR A 291 -14.83 10.89 -15.41
N ILE A 292 -14.85 11.39 -16.65
CA ILE A 292 -13.64 11.86 -17.35
C ILE A 292 -13.87 13.28 -17.82
N ALA A 293 -12.97 14.19 -17.47
CA ALA A 293 -12.87 15.51 -18.10
C ALA A 293 -11.82 15.42 -19.23
N GLU A 294 -12.28 15.49 -20.48
CA GLU A 294 -11.42 15.52 -21.67
C GLU A 294 -11.31 16.97 -22.16
N SER A 295 -10.14 17.57 -21.98
CA SER A 295 -9.86 18.96 -22.31
C SER A 295 -8.94 19.04 -23.51
N LYS A 296 -9.30 19.90 -24.47
CA LYS A 296 -8.52 20.15 -25.70
C LYS A 296 -8.27 21.64 -25.84
N VAL A 297 -7.02 22.06 -25.99
CA VAL A 297 -6.64 23.46 -26.18
C VAL A 297 -6.28 23.69 -27.65
N TYR A 298 -6.85 24.74 -28.21
CA TYR A 298 -6.68 25.12 -29.61
C TYR A 298 -6.09 26.54 -29.75
N GLU A 299 -5.17 26.70 -30.68
CA GLU A 299 -4.80 28.01 -31.24
C GLU A 299 -5.55 28.21 -32.60
N GLY A 300 -6.55 29.02 -32.59
CA GLY A 300 -7.50 29.06 -33.71
C GLY A 300 -8.24 27.74 -33.88
N ASN A 301 -7.98 27.01 -34.98
CA ASN A 301 -8.52 25.68 -35.24
C ASN A 301 -7.49 24.55 -35.06
N THR A 302 -6.25 24.87 -34.67
CA THR A 302 -5.18 23.91 -34.53
C THR A 302 -5.14 23.41 -33.12
N LEU A 303 -5.28 22.09 -32.89
CA LEU A 303 -5.09 21.44 -31.60
C LEU A 303 -3.61 21.60 -31.17
N LYS A 304 -3.41 22.07 -29.95
CA LYS A 304 -2.09 22.28 -29.35
C LYS A 304 -1.76 21.29 -28.25
N ASP A 305 -2.74 20.98 -27.40
CA ASP A 305 -2.58 19.98 -26.37
C ASP A 305 -3.93 19.43 -25.94
N GLU A 306 -3.90 18.26 -25.28
CA GLU A 306 -5.08 17.65 -24.71
C GLU A 306 -4.75 17.01 -23.35
N SER A 307 -5.73 16.94 -22.46
CA SER A 307 -5.63 16.31 -21.15
C SER A 307 -6.85 15.50 -20.85
N VAL A 308 -6.63 14.31 -20.27
CA VAL A 308 -7.69 13.40 -19.81
C VAL A 308 -7.56 13.27 -18.30
N THR A 309 -8.55 13.78 -17.58
CA THR A 309 -8.57 13.80 -16.11
C THR A 309 -9.73 12.96 -15.59
N PRO A 310 -9.49 11.71 -15.11
CA PRO A 310 -10.49 10.96 -14.38
C PRO A 310 -10.81 11.65 -13.05
N PHE A 311 -12.08 11.66 -12.65
CA PHE A 311 -12.50 12.21 -11.37
C PHE A 311 -13.80 11.59 -10.87
N GLY A 312 -14.11 11.72 -9.59
CA GLY A 312 -15.39 11.34 -9.00
C GLY A 312 -16.13 12.54 -8.45
N ILE A 313 -17.44 12.59 -8.63
CA ILE A 313 -18.30 13.61 -8.03
C ILE A 313 -18.58 13.21 -6.58
N ARG A 314 -18.17 14.03 -5.62
CA ARG A 314 -18.41 13.82 -4.19
C ARG A 314 -18.28 15.12 -3.40
N SER A 315 -18.88 15.13 -2.20
CA SER A 315 -18.62 16.14 -1.17
C SER A 315 -17.93 15.54 0.04
N ILE A 316 -17.05 16.31 0.68
CA ILE A 316 -16.41 15.97 1.95
C ILE A 316 -16.68 17.10 2.93
N GLU A 317 -17.13 16.75 4.12
CA GLU A 317 -17.33 17.71 5.20
C GLU A 317 -16.82 17.12 6.52
N VAL A 318 -16.13 17.95 7.30
CA VAL A 318 -15.76 17.66 8.68
C VAL A 318 -16.52 18.64 9.57
N ILE A 319 -17.48 18.13 10.34
CA ILE A 319 -18.38 18.96 11.13
C ILE A 319 -18.05 18.75 12.62
N PRO A 320 -17.66 19.79 13.37
CA PRO A 320 -17.39 19.70 14.79
C PRO A 320 -18.50 18.99 15.53
N ASP A 321 -18.15 18.10 16.48
CA ASP A 321 -19.05 17.29 17.30
C ASP A 321 -19.91 16.25 16.53
N LYS A 322 -19.95 16.30 15.20
CA LYS A 322 -20.79 15.41 14.39
C LYS A 322 -20.00 14.34 13.63
N GLY A 323 -18.80 14.67 13.14
CA GLY A 323 -17.95 13.70 12.48
C GLY A 323 -17.54 14.04 11.05
N PHE A 324 -17.09 13.03 10.34
CA PHE A 324 -16.74 13.09 8.92
C PHE A 324 -17.94 12.65 8.06
N PHE A 325 -18.23 13.41 7.01
CA PHE A 325 -19.34 13.17 6.09
C PHE A 325 -18.82 13.04 4.66
N LEU A 326 -19.23 12.00 3.99
CA LEU A 326 -19.04 11.79 2.55
C LEU A 326 -20.41 11.83 1.88
N ASN A 327 -20.60 12.77 0.94
CA ASN A 327 -21.89 12.97 0.26
C ASN A 327 -23.06 13.19 1.25
N GLY A 328 -22.84 13.99 2.29
CA GLY A 328 -23.85 14.27 3.32
C GLY A 328 -24.12 13.08 4.28
N LYS A 329 -23.52 11.91 4.07
CA LYS A 329 -23.67 10.73 4.91
C LYS A 329 -22.52 10.62 5.91
N LYS A 330 -22.85 10.55 7.21
CA LYS A 330 -21.83 10.29 8.24
C LYS A 330 -21.09 9.00 7.93
N THR A 331 -19.78 9.10 7.85
CA THR A 331 -18.89 7.99 7.49
C THR A 331 -17.84 7.83 8.58
N VAL A 332 -17.57 6.58 8.97
CA VAL A 332 -16.55 6.23 9.96
C VAL A 332 -15.42 5.50 9.23
N PHE A 333 -14.19 5.91 9.46
CA PHE A 333 -13.03 5.22 8.93
C PHE A 333 -12.83 3.87 9.61
N LYS A 334 -12.89 2.82 8.82
CA LYS A 334 -12.49 1.45 9.15
C LYS A 334 -11.21 1.19 8.39
N GLY A 335 -10.15 1.87 8.80
CA GLY A 335 -8.92 2.01 8.03
C GLY A 335 -7.79 1.12 8.54
N VAL A 336 -6.80 0.96 7.68
CA VAL A 336 -5.50 0.36 8.02
C VAL A 336 -4.36 1.25 7.56
N CYS A 337 -3.25 1.21 8.28
CA CYS A 337 -1.97 1.73 7.81
C CYS A 337 -1.29 0.67 6.95
N ASN A 338 -0.71 1.06 5.82
CA ASN A 338 0.11 0.17 4.99
C ASN A 338 1.43 0.83 4.61
N HIS A 339 2.53 0.11 4.76
CA HIS A 339 3.77 0.43 4.09
C HIS A 339 3.66 0.15 2.58
N HIS A 340 4.62 0.66 1.81
CA HIS A 340 4.58 0.62 0.34
C HIS A 340 5.14 -0.69 -0.24
N ASP A 341 5.81 -1.53 0.55
CA ASP A 341 6.30 -2.82 0.05
C ASP A 341 5.16 -3.81 -0.20
N LEU A 342 5.39 -4.70 -1.14
CA LEU A 342 4.45 -5.74 -1.57
C LEU A 342 4.88 -7.13 -1.05
N GLY A 343 5.48 -7.17 0.15
CA GLY A 343 5.99 -8.38 0.77
C GLY A 343 7.10 -9.04 -0.07
N PRO A 344 6.91 -10.27 -0.57
CA PRO A 344 7.96 -11.00 -1.30
C PRO A 344 8.33 -10.37 -2.66
N LEU A 345 7.58 -9.40 -3.13
CA LEU A 345 7.87 -8.63 -4.35
C LEU A 345 8.76 -7.40 -4.06
N GLY A 346 8.99 -7.07 -2.79
CA GLY A 346 9.72 -5.88 -2.38
C GLY A 346 8.95 -4.59 -2.64
N ALA A 347 9.69 -3.51 -2.91
CA ALA A 347 9.12 -2.19 -3.16
C ALA A 347 8.76 -1.95 -4.63
N ALA A 348 9.23 -2.79 -5.56
CA ALA A 348 8.92 -2.65 -6.99
C ALA A 348 7.40 -2.69 -7.23
N VAL A 349 6.84 -1.57 -7.72
CA VAL A 349 5.39 -1.42 -7.86
C VAL A 349 4.81 -2.42 -8.85
N ASN A 350 3.66 -3.02 -8.48
CA ASN A 350 2.90 -3.93 -9.34
C ASN A 350 1.40 -3.75 -9.10
N ASP A 351 0.67 -3.39 -10.15
CA ASP A 351 -0.77 -3.10 -10.09
C ASP A 351 -1.60 -4.32 -9.64
N ALA A 352 -1.26 -5.53 -10.11
CA ALA A 352 -1.99 -6.74 -9.74
C ALA A 352 -1.86 -7.06 -8.24
N ALA A 353 -0.67 -6.86 -7.66
CA ALA A 353 -0.41 -7.04 -6.24
C ALA A 353 -1.15 -6.00 -5.38
N ILE A 354 -1.11 -4.73 -5.77
CA ILE A 354 -1.83 -3.62 -5.11
C ILE A 354 -3.34 -3.91 -5.11
N ARG A 355 -3.91 -4.25 -6.26
CA ARG A 355 -5.34 -4.58 -6.37
C ARG A 355 -5.72 -5.80 -5.54
N ARG A 356 -4.82 -6.79 -5.41
CA ARG A 356 -5.05 -7.93 -4.51
C ARG A 356 -5.11 -7.48 -3.06
N GLN A 357 -4.20 -6.63 -2.60
CA GLN A 357 -4.23 -6.08 -1.24
C GLN A 357 -5.56 -5.35 -0.97
N ILE A 358 -5.99 -4.48 -1.88
CA ILE A 358 -7.26 -3.76 -1.75
C ILE A 358 -8.46 -4.74 -1.69
N ARG A 359 -8.50 -5.78 -2.53
CA ARG A 359 -9.58 -6.80 -2.48
C ARG A 359 -9.67 -7.49 -1.12
N ILE A 360 -8.51 -7.89 -0.55
CA ILE A 360 -8.46 -8.56 0.76
C ILE A 360 -8.95 -7.61 1.86
N LEU A 361 -8.54 -6.34 1.84
CA LEU A 361 -8.97 -5.34 2.80
C LEU A 361 -10.48 -5.05 2.70
N LYS A 362 -11.02 -4.92 1.49
CA LYS A 362 -12.47 -4.74 1.27
C LYS A 362 -13.27 -5.96 1.74
N ASP A 363 -12.77 -7.18 1.53
CA ASP A 363 -13.41 -8.40 2.04
C ASP A 363 -13.50 -8.40 3.59
N MET A 364 -12.49 -7.84 4.25
CA MET A 364 -12.49 -7.64 5.69
C MET A 364 -13.50 -6.57 6.16
N GLY A 365 -13.95 -5.69 5.26
CA GLY A 365 -14.82 -4.55 5.58
C GLY A 365 -14.05 -3.23 5.81
N CYS A 366 -12.76 -3.20 5.45
CA CYS A 366 -11.96 -2.01 5.43
C CYS A 366 -12.44 -1.06 4.33
N ASN A 367 -12.51 0.25 4.63
CA ASN A 367 -12.95 1.28 3.70
C ASN A 367 -11.90 2.39 3.47
N ALA A 368 -10.76 2.33 4.16
CA ALA A 368 -9.73 3.37 4.06
C ALA A 368 -8.30 2.82 4.25
N ILE A 369 -7.32 3.43 3.62
CA ILE A 369 -5.90 3.18 3.81
C ILE A 369 -5.18 4.49 4.15
N ARG A 370 -4.32 4.47 5.17
CA ARG A 370 -3.30 5.48 5.43
C ARG A 370 -1.98 5.02 4.82
N THR A 371 -1.38 5.85 3.98
CA THR A 371 -0.11 5.51 3.32
C THR A 371 1.07 5.83 4.26
N SER A 372 1.44 4.86 5.07
CA SER A 372 2.45 5.03 6.14
C SER A 372 3.86 4.78 5.63
N HIS A 373 4.80 5.61 5.93
CA HIS A 373 4.73 7.03 6.35
C HIS A 373 5.34 7.85 5.23
N ASN A 374 4.80 7.73 4.02
CA ASN A 374 5.37 8.29 2.79
C ASN A 374 4.31 8.40 1.68
N MET A 375 4.68 9.11 0.63
CA MET A 375 3.83 9.34 -0.53
C MET A 375 3.57 8.06 -1.32
N PRO A 376 2.30 7.78 -1.68
CA PRO A 376 1.92 6.55 -2.39
C PRO A 376 2.39 6.52 -3.84
N ALA A 377 2.44 5.30 -4.42
CA ALA A 377 2.58 5.12 -5.85
C ALA A 377 1.29 5.53 -6.59
N PRO A 378 1.38 6.09 -7.82
CA PRO A 378 0.21 6.42 -8.63
C PRO A 378 -0.74 5.24 -8.85
N GLU A 379 -0.21 4.03 -8.97
CA GLU A 379 -0.99 2.79 -9.14
C GLU A 379 -1.89 2.51 -7.94
N LEU A 380 -1.42 2.80 -6.71
CA LEU A 380 -2.25 2.65 -5.50
C LEU A 380 -3.42 3.62 -5.52
N VAL A 381 -3.15 4.89 -5.80
CA VAL A 381 -4.20 5.94 -5.83
C VAL A 381 -5.23 5.63 -6.90
N LYS A 382 -4.79 5.27 -8.11
CA LYS A 382 -5.66 4.85 -9.21
C LYS A 382 -6.51 3.64 -8.84
N ALA A 383 -5.90 2.60 -8.26
CA ALA A 383 -6.64 1.40 -7.85
C ALA A 383 -7.68 1.73 -6.74
N CYS A 384 -7.36 2.65 -5.83
CA CYS A 384 -8.31 3.11 -4.80
C CYS A 384 -9.47 3.90 -5.40
N ASP A 385 -9.24 4.76 -6.39
CA ASP A 385 -10.30 5.44 -7.14
C ASP A 385 -11.27 4.46 -7.80
N GLU A 386 -10.73 3.46 -8.49
CA GLU A 386 -11.48 2.48 -9.28
C GLU A 386 -12.17 1.41 -8.44
N MET A 387 -11.60 1.03 -7.31
CA MET A 387 -12.10 -0.05 -6.47
C MET A 387 -12.87 0.45 -5.24
N GLY A 388 -12.92 1.75 -4.99
CA GLY A 388 -13.62 2.34 -3.86
C GLY A 388 -12.92 2.10 -2.53
N MET A 389 -11.74 2.72 -2.35
CA MET A 389 -11.01 2.72 -1.09
C MET A 389 -10.59 4.15 -0.78
N MET A 390 -11.03 4.72 0.34
CA MET A 390 -10.61 6.05 0.76
C MET A 390 -9.13 6.07 1.11
N LEU A 391 -8.45 7.19 0.85
CA LEU A 391 -7.05 7.38 1.19
C LEU A 391 -6.87 8.58 2.12
N MET A 392 -6.14 8.34 3.19
CA MET A 392 -5.41 9.37 3.92
C MET A 392 -3.97 9.33 3.43
N VAL A 393 -3.62 10.26 2.55
CA VAL A 393 -2.29 10.33 1.95
C VAL A 393 -1.33 11.02 2.91
N GLU A 394 -0.36 10.25 3.39
CA GLU A 394 0.69 10.76 4.26
C GLU A 394 1.95 11.08 3.48
N THR A 395 2.68 12.10 3.95
CA THR A 395 3.82 12.64 3.20
C THR A 395 5.17 12.38 3.85
N PHE A 396 5.30 12.60 5.17
CA PHE A 396 6.59 12.59 5.86
C PHE A 396 6.53 11.87 7.20
N ASP A 397 7.55 11.04 7.48
CA ASP A 397 7.73 10.40 8.79
C ASP A 397 8.46 11.30 9.81
N GLU A 398 9.28 12.23 9.33
CA GLU A 398 10.00 13.20 10.15
C GLU A 398 10.04 14.57 9.48
N TRP A 399 10.26 15.61 10.30
CA TRP A 399 10.43 16.98 9.84
C TRP A 399 11.86 17.45 10.09
N LYS A 400 12.03 18.55 10.87
CA LYS A 400 13.36 19.11 11.17
C LYS A 400 14.12 18.35 12.24
N THR A 401 13.45 17.60 13.08
CA THR A 401 14.07 16.77 14.10
C THR A 401 14.18 15.33 13.63
N ALA A 402 15.37 14.79 13.63
CA ALA A 402 15.69 13.46 13.13
C ALA A 402 14.98 12.33 13.89
N LYS A 403 14.49 11.33 13.16
CA LYS A 403 14.20 9.97 13.63
C LYS A 403 15.29 8.98 13.20
N CYS A 404 15.91 9.24 12.05
CA CYS A 404 17.05 8.51 11.51
C CYS A 404 18.22 9.45 11.32
N GLU A 405 19.47 8.97 11.46
CA GLU A 405 20.66 9.79 11.32
C GLU A 405 20.77 10.43 9.93
N ASN A 406 20.42 9.66 8.89
CA ASN A 406 20.43 10.08 7.49
C ASN A 406 19.00 10.15 6.91
N GLY A 407 18.05 10.63 7.74
CA GLY A 407 16.65 10.78 7.35
C GLY A 407 16.34 12.10 6.63
N TYR A 408 15.05 12.28 6.33
CA TYR A 408 14.54 13.43 5.56
C TYR A 408 14.76 14.79 6.23
N HIS A 409 15.03 14.84 7.53
CA HIS A 409 15.33 16.09 8.26
C HIS A 409 16.48 16.91 7.63
N LYS A 410 17.43 16.23 6.95
CA LYS A 410 18.53 16.88 6.22
C LYS A 410 18.05 17.66 5.00
N GLU A 411 16.99 17.17 4.37
CA GLU A 411 16.42 17.73 3.14
C GLU A 411 15.26 18.69 3.42
N PHE A 412 14.70 18.67 4.62
CA PHE A 412 13.44 19.33 4.96
C PHE A 412 13.40 20.82 4.56
N ASP A 413 14.41 21.60 4.96
CA ASP A 413 14.39 23.06 4.72
C ASP A 413 14.42 23.45 3.24
N GLN A 414 15.04 22.62 2.40
CA GLN A 414 15.21 22.90 0.97
C GLN A 414 14.11 22.27 0.11
N TRP A 415 13.55 21.12 0.56
CA TRP A 415 12.74 20.26 -0.32
C TRP A 415 11.29 20.13 0.12
N VAL A 416 10.95 20.33 1.39
CA VAL A 416 9.61 20.04 1.92
C VAL A 416 8.46 20.67 1.14
N GLU A 417 8.57 21.94 0.74
CA GLU A 417 7.51 22.60 -0.03
C GLU A 417 7.40 22.01 -1.44
N LYS A 418 8.53 21.73 -2.10
CA LYS A 418 8.56 21.12 -3.44
C LYS A 418 7.92 19.73 -3.41
N ASP A 419 8.30 18.92 -2.41
CA ASP A 419 7.78 17.57 -2.25
C ASP A 419 6.28 17.57 -1.94
N LEU A 420 5.85 18.44 -1.03
CA LEU A 420 4.44 18.55 -0.65
C LEU A 420 3.57 19.07 -1.80
N VAL A 421 4.02 20.11 -2.52
CA VAL A 421 3.30 20.65 -3.68
C VAL A 421 3.16 19.59 -4.78
N ASN A 422 4.19 18.81 -5.04
CA ASN A 422 4.14 17.77 -6.06
C ASN A 422 3.06 16.73 -5.74
N VAL A 423 3.04 16.16 -4.53
CA VAL A 423 2.03 15.14 -4.17
C VAL A 423 0.61 15.70 -4.15
N LEU A 424 0.43 16.94 -3.67
CA LEU A 424 -0.87 17.61 -3.65
C LEU A 424 -1.40 17.80 -5.08
N ARG A 425 -0.61 18.41 -5.97
CA ARG A 425 -1.01 18.63 -7.37
C ARG A 425 -1.22 17.33 -8.14
N HIS A 426 -0.42 16.31 -7.84
CA HIS A 426 -0.55 15.00 -8.49
C HIS A 426 -1.88 14.35 -8.16
N TYR A 427 -2.33 14.39 -6.89
CA TYR A 427 -3.47 13.61 -6.43
C TYR A 427 -4.73 14.42 -6.07
N ARG A 428 -4.73 15.75 -6.18
CA ARG A 428 -5.89 16.58 -5.83
C ARG A 428 -7.15 16.31 -6.64
N ASN A 429 -7.04 15.66 -7.82
CA ASN A 429 -8.20 15.30 -8.64
C ASN A 429 -8.75 13.89 -8.33
N ASN A 430 -8.04 13.07 -7.55
CA ASN A 430 -8.40 11.71 -7.24
C ASN A 430 -9.48 11.66 -6.14
N PRO A 431 -10.67 11.07 -6.41
CA PRO A 431 -11.76 11.08 -5.44
C PRO A 431 -11.50 10.21 -4.21
N SER A 432 -10.65 9.19 -4.31
CA SER A 432 -10.28 8.34 -3.18
C SER A 432 -9.49 9.09 -2.11
N VAL A 433 -8.73 10.12 -2.47
CA VAL A 433 -8.00 10.95 -1.51
C VAL A 433 -8.99 11.83 -0.76
N VAL A 434 -9.20 11.56 0.52
CA VAL A 434 -10.20 12.25 1.35
C VAL A 434 -9.57 13.08 2.47
N MET A 435 -8.27 12.89 2.73
CA MET A 435 -7.54 13.60 3.78
C MET A 435 -6.05 13.64 3.47
N TRP A 436 -5.38 14.72 3.80
CA TRP A 436 -3.94 14.88 3.76
C TRP A 436 -3.35 14.70 5.15
N CYS A 437 -2.27 13.91 5.27
CA CYS A 437 -1.53 13.74 6.52
C CYS A 437 -0.10 14.25 6.32
N VAL A 438 0.28 15.28 7.08
CA VAL A 438 1.55 16.00 6.85
C VAL A 438 2.71 15.52 7.71
N GLY A 439 2.49 14.56 8.60
CA GLY A 439 3.57 14.02 9.43
C GLY A 439 3.13 12.89 10.34
N ASN A 440 4.08 12.03 10.71
CA ASN A 440 3.91 10.94 11.64
C ASN A 440 4.82 11.08 12.86
N GLU A 441 4.26 11.16 14.06
CA GLU A 441 4.99 11.10 15.34
C GLU A 441 6.29 11.94 15.34
N VAL A 442 6.20 13.10 14.68
CA VAL A 442 7.39 13.94 14.46
C VAL A 442 7.98 14.41 15.80
N PRO A 443 9.30 14.25 16.03
CA PRO A 443 9.88 14.68 17.31
C PRO A 443 9.75 16.17 17.56
N ASP A 444 9.42 16.96 16.56
CA ASP A 444 9.10 18.39 16.65
C ASP A 444 7.92 18.69 17.57
N GLN A 445 7.04 17.74 17.86
CA GLN A 445 5.92 17.86 18.81
C GLN A 445 6.38 18.20 20.24
N TRP A 446 7.63 17.89 20.59
CA TRP A 446 8.24 18.17 21.88
C TRP A 446 9.00 19.51 21.93
N ASN A 447 9.14 20.22 20.80
CA ASN A 447 10.01 21.37 20.65
C ASN A 447 9.28 22.73 20.80
N GLY A 448 8.45 22.88 21.83
CA GLY A 448 7.76 24.12 22.15
C GLY A 448 6.96 24.69 20.98
N ASP A 449 7.25 25.95 20.58
CA ASP A 449 6.56 26.64 19.48
C ASP A 449 6.92 26.12 18.08
N ARG A 450 7.97 25.33 17.91
CA ARG A 450 8.40 24.88 16.57
C ARG A 450 7.40 23.92 15.95
N GLY A 451 6.90 22.95 16.72
CA GLY A 451 5.89 22.00 16.26
C GLY A 451 4.65 22.72 15.69
N PRO A 452 3.95 23.55 16.46
CA PRO A 452 2.78 24.29 15.96
C PRO A 452 3.07 25.17 14.72
N LYS A 453 4.24 25.83 14.65
CA LYS A 453 4.62 26.65 13.50
C LYS A 453 4.82 25.81 12.23
N LEU A 454 5.48 24.66 12.35
CA LEU A 454 5.67 23.74 11.22
C LEU A 454 4.33 23.13 10.78
N SER A 455 3.49 22.70 11.73
CA SER A 455 2.15 22.20 11.42
C SER A 455 1.33 23.24 10.64
N ARG A 456 1.34 24.51 11.08
CA ARG A 456 0.66 25.59 10.38
C ARG A 456 1.21 25.79 8.97
N TYR A 457 2.52 25.84 8.83
CA TYR A 457 3.19 26.03 7.53
C TYR A 457 2.81 24.93 6.53
N LEU A 458 2.86 23.65 6.96
CA LEU A 458 2.52 22.54 6.07
C LEU A 458 1.02 22.49 5.73
N GLN A 459 0.15 22.77 6.71
CA GLN A 459 -1.28 22.86 6.47
C GLN A 459 -1.64 24.00 5.51
N ASP A 460 -1.00 25.18 5.65
CA ASP A 460 -1.23 26.33 4.77
C ASP A 460 -0.83 26.00 3.31
N ILE A 461 0.23 25.18 3.09
CA ILE A 461 0.58 24.68 1.76
C ILE A 461 -0.53 23.75 1.25
N CYS A 462 -1.03 22.83 2.08
CA CYS A 462 -2.12 21.93 1.68
C CYS A 462 -3.37 22.72 1.27
N HIS A 463 -3.81 23.69 2.07
CA HIS A 463 -4.97 24.52 1.77
C HIS A 463 -4.78 25.42 0.54
N ARG A 464 -3.56 25.89 0.28
CA ARG A 464 -3.22 26.66 -0.93
C ARG A 464 -3.36 25.80 -2.20
N GLU A 465 -2.87 24.57 -2.20
CA GLU A 465 -2.85 23.69 -3.38
C GLU A 465 -4.15 22.89 -3.53
N ASP A 466 -4.81 22.57 -2.41
CA ASP A 466 -6.07 21.84 -2.36
C ASP A 466 -6.93 22.22 -1.14
N PRO A 467 -7.80 23.22 -1.28
CA PRO A 467 -8.68 23.68 -0.19
C PRO A 467 -9.88 22.76 0.08
N THR A 468 -9.99 21.63 -0.63
CA THR A 468 -11.20 20.78 -0.60
C THR A 468 -11.10 19.61 0.38
N ARG A 469 -9.92 19.34 0.94
CA ARG A 469 -9.67 18.23 1.85
C ARG A 469 -9.13 18.69 3.19
N PRO A 470 -9.58 18.07 4.29
CA PRO A 470 -9.02 18.35 5.61
C PRO A 470 -7.58 17.83 5.71
N VAL A 471 -6.82 18.47 6.60
CA VAL A 471 -5.44 18.13 6.91
C VAL A 471 -5.33 17.59 8.33
N THR A 472 -4.54 16.56 8.51
CA THR A 472 -4.21 15.94 9.79
C THR A 472 -2.73 15.62 9.91
N GLN A 473 -2.32 15.12 11.07
CA GLN A 473 -1.03 14.47 11.32
C GLN A 473 -1.19 13.41 12.40
N GLY A 474 -0.35 12.38 12.38
CA GLY A 474 -0.31 11.35 13.43
C GLY A 474 0.50 11.84 14.62
N MET A 475 -0.12 11.98 15.79
CA MET A 475 0.51 12.51 17.02
C MET A 475 0.45 11.48 18.14
N ASP A 476 1.60 11.07 18.69
CA ASP A 476 1.70 10.08 19.79
C ASP A 476 1.91 10.69 21.18
N ALA A 477 2.08 12.01 21.26
CA ALA A 477 2.33 12.78 22.48
C ALA A 477 1.16 13.73 22.84
N PRO A 478 -0.06 13.21 23.14
CA PRO A 478 -1.28 14.02 23.27
C PRO A 478 -1.16 15.15 24.28
N ASP A 479 -0.50 14.93 25.43
CA ASP A 479 -0.34 15.99 26.45
C ASP A 479 0.51 17.16 25.91
N ALA A 480 1.60 16.88 25.18
CA ALA A 480 2.45 17.90 24.59
C ALA A 480 1.73 18.68 23.50
N VAL A 481 1.10 17.99 22.54
CA VAL A 481 0.47 18.62 21.36
C VAL A 481 -0.82 19.35 21.68
N ILE A 482 -1.53 18.98 22.75
CA ILE A 482 -2.67 19.72 23.27
C ILE A 482 -2.19 21.00 23.98
N ASN A 483 -1.16 20.89 24.83
CA ASN A 483 -0.70 22.01 25.65
C ASN A 483 0.04 23.08 24.83
N ASN A 484 0.77 22.73 23.77
CA ASN A 484 1.47 23.66 22.90
C ASN A 484 0.61 24.12 21.68
N ASN A 485 -0.64 23.68 21.60
CA ASN A 485 -1.58 23.97 20.51
C ASN A 485 -1.23 23.34 19.15
N MET A 486 -0.30 22.42 19.05
CA MET A 486 0.03 21.74 17.77
C MET A 486 -1.18 20.97 17.23
N ALA A 487 -1.90 20.25 18.08
CA ALA A 487 -3.11 19.53 17.69
C ALA A 487 -4.25 20.49 17.29
N ALA A 488 -4.34 21.67 17.91
CA ALA A 488 -5.37 22.66 17.61
C ALA A 488 -5.20 23.36 16.25
N VAL A 489 -4.01 23.27 15.64
CA VAL A 489 -3.72 23.80 14.31
C VAL A 489 -4.39 22.97 13.20
N MET A 490 -4.44 21.66 13.34
CA MET A 490 -4.94 20.74 12.32
C MET A 490 -6.45 20.84 12.14
N ASP A 491 -6.94 20.61 10.92
CA ASP A 491 -8.39 20.49 10.66
C ASP A 491 -8.99 19.29 11.39
N VAL A 492 -8.24 18.21 11.50
CA VAL A 492 -8.61 16.99 12.23
C VAL A 492 -7.48 16.61 13.18
N ALA A 493 -7.80 16.42 14.46
CA ALA A 493 -6.83 15.96 15.45
C ALA A 493 -6.62 14.43 15.31
N GLY A 494 -5.49 14.02 14.75
CA GLY A 494 -5.08 12.63 14.60
C GLY A 494 -4.19 12.19 15.76
N PHE A 495 -4.59 11.14 16.49
CA PHE A 495 -3.79 10.56 17.55
C PHE A 495 -3.36 9.13 17.20
N ASN A 496 -2.05 8.90 17.33
CA ASN A 496 -1.50 7.57 17.28
C ASN A 496 -1.63 6.94 18.66
N TYR A 497 -2.39 5.85 18.75
CA TYR A 497 -2.68 5.17 20.02
C TYR A 497 -3.34 6.12 21.04
N ARG A 498 -3.21 5.89 22.33
CA ARG A 498 -3.71 6.74 23.42
C ARG A 498 -5.24 6.96 23.45
N PRO A 499 -6.09 5.92 23.21
CA PRO A 499 -7.54 6.09 23.23
C PRO A 499 -8.07 6.64 24.57
N HIS A 500 -7.33 6.45 25.66
CA HIS A 500 -7.68 7.02 26.97
C HIS A 500 -7.61 8.56 27.03
N LYS A 501 -7.00 9.21 26.03
CA LYS A 501 -6.91 10.68 25.93
C LYS A 501 -8.01 11.31 25.06
N TYR A 502 -8.80 10.53 24.33
CA TYR A 502 -9.77 11.03 23.36
C TYR A 502 -10.82 11.96 23.99
N GLN A 503 -11.35 11.62 25.17
CA GLN A 503 -12.34 12.44 25.86
C GLN A 503 -11.75 13.77 26.36
N GLU A 504 -10.48 13.78 26.79
CA GLU A 504 -9.77 14.98 27.21
C GLU A 504 -9.50 15.88 25.99
N ALA A 505 -8.98 15.31 24.92
CA ALA A 505 -8.71 16.01 23.67
C ALA A 505 -9.98 16.65 23.07
N TYR A 506 -11.07 15.90 23.00
CA TYR A 506 -12.37 16.40 22.55
C TYR A 506 -12.83 17.66 23.29
N LYS A 507 -12.64 17.70 24.62
CA LYS A 507 -13.05 18.85 25.44
C LYS A 507 -12.14 20.07 25.29
N LYS A 508 -10.88 19.87 24.93
CA LYS A 508 -9.85 20.94 24.87
C LYS A 508 -9.64 21.50 23.47
N LEU A 509 -9.84 20.68 22.44
CA LEU A 509 -9.51 21.04 21.07
C LEU A 509 -10.71 21.70 20.35
N PRO A 510 -10.47 22.75 19.55
CA PRO A 510 -11.53 23.50 18.87
C PRO A 510 -12.27 22.70 17.80
N GLN A 511 -11.62 21.69 17.20
CA GLN A 511 -12.22 20.84 16.16
C GLN A 511 -13.33 19.96 16.69
N GLN A 512 -13.27 19.57 17.98
CA GLN A 512 -14.19 18.63 18.62
C GLN A 512 -14.40 17.33 17.81
N ILE A 513 -13.35 16.87 17.18
CA ILE A 513 -13.29 15.66 16.36
C ILE A 513 -11.94 14.97 16.60
N ILE A 514 -11.99 13.66 16.80
CA ILE A 514 -10.82 12.81 17.07
C ILE A 514 -10.73 11.72 16.01
N LEU A 515 -9.54 11.55 15.46
CA LEU A 515 -9.18 10.46 14.57
C LEU A 515 -8.14 9.55 15.24
N GLY A 516 -8.37 8.26 15.28
CA GLY A 516 -7.33 7.26 15.55
C GLY A 516 -6.45 7.13 14.30
N SER A 517 -5.46 8.02 14.17
CA SER A 517 -4.59 8.01 12.97
C SER A 517 -3.69 6.80 12.92
N GLU A 518 -3.44 6.16 14.09
CA GLU A 518 -2.76 4.88 14.21
C GLU A 518 -3.24 4.16 15.48
N THR A 519 -3.70 2.91 15.35
CA THR A 519 -4.30 2.16 16.45
C THR A 519 -3.77 0.73 16.50
N ALA A 520 -3.91 0.08 17.65
CA ALA A 520 -3.82 -1.38 17.86
C ALA A 520 -2.60 -2.07 17.20
N SER A 521 -1.36 -1.71 17.57
CA SER A 521 -0.16 -2.52 17.24
C SER A 521 -0.20 -3.84 18.02
N THR A 522 -1.13 -4.72 17.65
CA THR A 522 -1.29 -6.06 18.22
C THR A 522 -0.35 -7.02 17.51
N LEU A 523 0.37 -7.83 18.28
CA LEU A 523 1.38 -8.76 17.78
C LEU A 523 0.76 -10.14 17.55
N SER A 524 1.03 -10.75 16.40
CA SER A 524 0.68 -12.15 16.14
C SER A 524 1.47 -12.75 14.98
N SER A 525 1.72 -14.05 15.06
CA SER A 525 2.27 -14.88 13.98
C SER A 525 1.20 -15.88 13.54
N ARG A 526 0.88 -15.97 12.25
CA ARG A 526 -0.20 -16.81 11.73
C ARG A 526 -0.08 -18.28 12.18
N GLY A 527 -1.14 -18.78 12.86
CA GLY A 527 -1.25 -20.17 13.28
C GLY A 527 -0.36 -20.56 14.46
N ILE A 528 0.28 -19.63 15.15
CA ILE A 528 1.10 -19.87 16.34
C ILE A 528 0.29 -19.49 17.60
N TYR A 529 0.30 -20.39 18.59
CA TYR A 529 -0.45 -20.16 19.82
C TYR A 529 0.42 -20.45 21.05
N LYS A 530 0.35 -19.58 22.04
CA LYS A 530 1.13 -19.67 23.27
C LYS A 530 0.22 -19.91 24.46
N PHE A 531 0.68 -20.74 25.39
CA PHE A 531 -0.07 -21.10 26.60
C PHE A 531 0.76 -20.78 27.86
N PRO A 532 0.13 -20.38 28.98
CA PRO A 532 -1.28 -20.05 29.15
C PRO A 532 -1.66 -18.79 28.36
N VAL A 533 -2.94 -18.67 27.95
CA VAL A 533 -3.46 -17.51 27.24
C VAL A 533 -3.66 -16.36 28.23
N THR A 534 -2.80 -15.36 28.12
CA THR A 534 -2.85 -14.17 28.99
C THR A 534 -2.52 -12.93 28.19
N ARG A 535 -3.12 -11.79 28.52
CA ARG A 535 -2.70 -10.51 27.94
C ARG A 535 -1.24 -10.25 28.32
N ALA A 536 -0.45 -9.87 27.34
CA ALA A 536 0.96 -9.52 27.51
C ALA A 536 1.35 -8.39 26.57
N TRP A 537 2.38 -7.66 26.94
CA TRP A 537 2.99 -6.64 26.11
C TRP A 537 4.50 -6.89 26.00
N MET A 538 5.05 -6.66 24.80
CA MET A 538 6.47 -6.83 24.48
C MET A 538 7.04 -8.20 24.88
N LYS A 539 6.20 -9.24 24.89
CA LYS A 539 6.63 -10.59 25.29
C LYS A 539 7.42 -11.24 24.18
N LYS A 540 8.58 -11.79 24.52
CA LYS A 540 9.45 -12.54 23.63
C LYS A 540 9.37 -14.03 23.89
N TYR A 541 9.56 -14.82 22.85
CA TYR A 541 9.62 -16.28 22.87
C TYR A 541 10.83 -16.74 22.07
N ASP A 542 11.39 -17.92 22.45
CA ASP A 542 12.61 -18.46 21.85
C ASP A 542 12.50 -18.75 20.34
N ASP A 543 11.27 -18.98 19.86
CA ASP A 543 10.98 -19.22 18.44
C ASP A 543 10.74 -17.91 17.62
N HIS A 544 10.89 -16.75 18.23
CA HIS A 544 10.65 -15.43 17.65
C HIS A 544 9.25 -15.27 17.04
N GLN A 545 8.23 -15.88 17.66
CA GLN A 545 6.83 -15.83 17.21
C GLN A 545 5.94 -15.30 18.34
N SER A 546 4.87 -14.59 17.98
CA SER A 546 3.85 -14.09 18.91
C SER A 546 2.54 -14.85 18.78
N SER A 547 1.71 -14.85 19.83
CA SER A 547 0.49 -15.66 19.89
C SER A 547 -0.63 -15.13 19.01
N SER A 548 -1.24 -16.00 18.22
CA SER A 548 -2.43 -15.72 17.38
C SER A 548 -3.76 -15.65 18.16
N TYR A 549 -3.71 -15.75 19.46
CA TYR A 549 -4.90 -15.44 20.31
C TYR A 549 -5.26 -13.95 20.33
N ASP A 550 -4.43 -13.08 19.71
CA ASP A 550 -4.61 -11.62 19.64
C ASP A 550 -4.77 -11.00 21.03
N VAL A 551 -3.89 -11.39 21.95
CA VAL A 551 -3.83 -10.90 23.35
C VAL A 551 -2.46 -10.29 23.67
N GLU A 552 -1.58 -10.18 22.68
CA GLU A 552 -0.24 -9.58 22.80
C GLU A 552 -0.16 -8.29 22.00
N HIS A 553 0.47 -7.25 22.56
CA HIS A 553 0.62 -5.95 21.92
C HIS A 553 1.94 -5.28 22.28
N CYS A 554 2.28 -4.21 21.56
CA CYS A 554 3.45 -3.36 21.87
C CYS A 554 3.27 -2.55 23.15
N GLY A 555 4.37 -2.07 23.72
CA GLY A 555 4.35 -1.27 24.95
C GLY A 555 3.61 0.06 24.82
N TRP A 556 3.60 0.64 23.62
CA TRP A 556 2.91 1.90 23.32
C TRP A 556 1.45 1.73 22.90
N SER A 557 0.95 0.50 22.78
CA SER A 557 -0.32 0.17 22.14
C SER A 557 -1.26 -0.61 23.05
N ASN A 558 -2.32 -1.13 22.47
CA ASN A 558 -3.45 -1.80 23.10
C ASN A 558 -4.03 -2.91 22.20
N LEU A 559 -5.09 -3.57 22.63
CA LEU A 559 -5.80 -4.57 21.83
C LEU A 559 -6.89 -3.90 20.97
N PRO A 560 -7.33 -4.54 19.86
CA PRO A 560 -8.33 -3.99 18.95
C PRO A 560 -9.60 -3.51 19.62
N GLU A 561 -10.09 -4.23 20.63
CA GLU A 561 -11.34 -3.90 21.34
C GLU A 561 -11.23 -2.61 22.15
N ASP A 562 -10.04 -2.21 22.52
CA ASP A 562 -9.79 -0.94 23.22
C ASP A 562 -10.05 0.26 22.29
N ASP A 563 -9.83 0.08 20.98
CA ASP A 563 -10.12 1.08 19.94
C ASP A 563 -11.57 0.97 19.44
N PHE A 564 -12.06 -0.24 19.14
CA PHE A 564 -13.43 -0.46 18.70
C PHE A 564 -14.46 0.26 19.60
N ILE A 565 -14.32 0.11 20.92
CA ILE A 565 -15.28 0.68 21.88
C ILE A 565 -15.27 2.21 21.88
N GLN A 566 -14.12 2.85 21.60
CA GLN A 566 -14.03 4.31 21.47
C GLN A 566 -14.79 4.79 20.22
N HIS A 567 -14.56 4.13 19.10
CA HIS A 567 -15.16 4.52 17.81
C HIS A 567 -16.66 4.21 17.75
N GLU A 568 -17.15 3.24 18.52
CA GLU A 568 -18.58 2.94 18.61
C GLU A 568 -19.32 3.84 19.61
N ASP A 569 -18.73 4.09 20.78
CA ASP A 569 -19.42 4.76 21.88
C ASP A 569 -19.23 6.29 21.89
N LEU A 570 -18.19 6.83 21.19
CA LEU A 570 -17.91 8.26 21.18
C LEU A 570 -18.22 8.87 19.78
N PRO A 571 -19.31 9.63 19.66
CA PRO A 571 -19.81 10.10 18.37
C PRO A 571 -18.87 11.08 17.65
N TYR A 572 -17.95 11.70 18.36
CA TYR A 572 -16.91 12.60 17.83
C TYR A 572 -15.65 11.86 17.35
N CYS A 573 -15.55 10.56 17.58
CA CYS A 573 -14.50 9.73 16.97
C CYS A 573 -14.90 9.38 15.54
N ILE A 574 -14.09 9.77 14.57
CA ILE A 574 -14.39 9.59 13.14
C ILE A 574 -13.81 8.30 12.54
N GLY A 575 -13.23 7.45 13.36
CA GLY A 575 -12.70 6.13 12.98
C GLY A 575 -11.23 5.97 13.27
N GLU A 576 -10.68 4.90 12.74
CA GLU A 576 -9.34 4.43 13.04
C GLU A 576 -8.56 3.99 11.79
N PHE A 577 -7.23 3.97 11.92
CA PHE A 577 -6.30 3.35 10.99
C PHE A 577 -5.39 2.39 11.76
N VAL A 578 -5.63 1.09 11.60
CA VAL A 578 -4.97 0.04 12.38
C VAL A 578 -3.52 -0.15 11.93
N TRP A 579 -2.59 -0.26 12.84
CA TRP A 579 -1.22 -0.64 12.60
C TRP A 579 -1.03 -2.17 12.69
N THR A 580 -0.96 -2.94 11.56
CA THR A 580 -1.10 -2.56 10.15
C THR A 580 -2.05 -3.50 9.42
N GLY A 581 -2.42 -3.17 8.18
CA GLY A 581 -3.19 -4.07 7.31
C GLY A 581 -2.44 -5.34 6.97
N PHE A 582 -1.18 -5.19 6.53
CA PHE A 582 -0.27 -6.29 6.19
C PHE A 582 0.99 -6.23 7.04
N ASP A 583 1.57 -7.39 7.33
CA ASP A 583 2.97 -7.42 7.74
C ASP A 583 3.83 -6.87 6.59
N TYR A 584 4.89 -6.18 6.94
CA TYR A 584 5.83 -5.54 6.03
C TYR A 584 7.27 -5.89 6.41
N LEU A 585 8.18 -5.68 5.50
CA LEU A 585 9.61 -5.88 5.75
C LEU A 585 10.14 -4.80 6.69
N GLY A 586 10.82 -5.22 7.74
CA GLY A 586 11.32 -4.34 8.79
C GLY A 586 10.48 -4.34 10.06
N GLU A 587 10.88 -3.53 11.01
CA GLU A 587 10.28 -3.33 12.34
C GLU A 587 9.82 -4.62 13.05
N PRO A 588 10.70 -5.61 13.27
CA PRO A 588 10.33 -6.92 13.81
C PRO A 588 10.08 -6.89 15.33
N THR A 589 9.31 -5.92 15.81
CA THR A 589 8.95 -5.79 17.23
C THR A 589 8.17 -7.01 17.70
N PRO A 590 8.51 -7.60 18.87
CA PRO A 590 9.50 -7.18 19.84
C PRO A 590 10.93 -7.73 19.64
N TYR A 591 11.22 -8.37 18.49
CA TYR A 591 12.42 -9.17 18.22
C TYR A 591 13.58 -8.41 17.56
N TYR A 592 13.55 -7.10 17.50
CA TYR A 592 14.58 -6.28 16.83
C TYR A 592 15.96 -6.33 17.50
N THR A 593 16.09 -6.97 18.67
CA THR A 593 17.39 -7.33 19.30
C THR A 593 17.76 -8.80 19.10
N ASP A 594 16.87 -9.57 18.45
CA ASP A 594 16.99 -11.02 18.32
C ASP A 594 16.95 -11.43 16.85
N TRP A 595 18.03 -12.02 16.36
CA TRP A 595 18.11 -12.47 14.97
C TRP A 595 17.99 -14.01 14.90
N PRO A 596 17.28 -14.59 13.89
CA PRO A 596 16.66 -13.91 12.77
C PRO A 596 15.27 -13.34 13.08
N SER A 597 15.04 -12.10 12.66
CA SER A 597 13.71 -11.50 12.58
C SER A 597 13.79 -10.29 11.61
N HIS A 598 12.98 -10.27 10.56
CA HIS A 598 13.14 -9.31 9.47
C HIS A 598 11.84 -8.70 9.00
N SER A 599 10.72 -9.11 9.56
CA SER A 599 9.39 -8.63 9.17
C SER A 599 8.60 -8.25 10.42
N SER A 600 7.69 -7.32 10.28
CA SER A 600 6.76 -6.95 11.35
C SER A 600 5.85 -8.11 11.74
N LEU A 601 5.24 -8.01 12.94
CA LEU A 601 4.23 -8.93 13.44
C LEU A 601 2.88 -8.23 13.63
N PHE A 602 2.77 -6.96 13.23
CA PHE A 602 1.60 -6.10 13.44
C PHE A 602 0.46 -6.40 12.48
N GLY A 603 0.76 -6.91 11.29
CA GLY A 603 -0.21 -7.09 10.22
C GLY A 603 -1.44 -7.91 10.66
N ILE A 604 -2.61 -7.47 10.21
CA ILE A 604 -3.84 -8.27 10.25
C ILE A 604 -3.70 -9.45 9.27
N ILE A 605 -2.93 -9.25 8.23
CA ILE A 605 -2.59 -10.21 7.19
C ILE A 605 -1.06 -10.38 7.22
N ASP A 606 -0.56 -11.61 7.08
CA ASP A 606 0.88 -11.87 7.14
C ASP A 606 1.65 -11.41 5.88
N LEU A 607 2.99 -11.49 5.92
CA LEU A 607 3.85 -11.09 4.80
C LEU A 607 3.61 -11.89 3.51
N ALA A 608 3.06 -13.10 3.61
CA ALA A 608 2.65 -13.92 2.47
C ALA A 608 1.29 -13.49 1.87
N GLY A 609 0.63 -12.50 2.49
CA GLY A 609 -0.72 -12.06 2.13
C GLY A 609 -1.79 -13.07 2.53
N LEU A 610 -1.56 -13.83 3.60
CA LEU A 610 -2.51 -14.80 4.18
C LEU A 610 -3.12 -14.22 5.46
N PRO A 611 -4.46 -14.32 5.66
CA PRO A 611 -5.13 -13.83 6.86
C PRO A 611 -4.61 -14.48 8.13
N LYS A 612 -4.31 -13.67 9.17
CA LYS A 612 -4.13 -14.12 10.55
C LYS A 612 -5.51 -14.25 11.22
N ASP A 613 -5.58 -14.81 12.45
CA ASP A 613 -6.87 -14.95 13.14
C ASP A 613 -7.56 -13.60 13.35
N ARG A 614 -6.77 -12.56 13.65
CA ARG A 614 -7.24 -11.17 13.83
C ARG A 614 -7.98 -10.60 12.61
N TYR A 615 -7.70 -11.07 11.40
CA TYR A 615 -8.48 -10.71 10.21
C TYR A 615 -9.97 -11.00 10.40
N TYR A 616 -10.29 -12.14 10.99
CA TYR A 616 -11.68 -12.55 11.22
C TYR A 616 -12.32 -11.78 12.39
N LEU A 617 -11.53 -11.30 13.36
CA LEU A 617 -12.02 -10.39 14.39
C LEU A 617 -12.47 -9.07 13.76
N TYR A 618 -11.59 -8.43 12.97
CA TYR A 618 -11.95 -7.20 12.24
C TYR A 618 -13.11 -7.43 11.28
N ARG A 619 -13.10 -8.53 10.51
CA ARG A 619 -14.19 -8.83 9.59
C ARG A 619 -15.53 -9.00 10.30
N SER A 620 -15.56 -9.67 11.41
CA SER A 620 -16.79 -9.86 12.21
C SER A 620 -17.36 -8.55 12.74
N HIS A 621 -16.48 -7.54 12.94
CA HIS A 621 -16.85 -6.23 13.43
C HIS A 621 -17.16 -5.23 12.31
N TRP A 622 -16.34 -5.16 11.29
CA TRP A 622 -16.41 -4.18 10.21
C TRP A 622 -17.35 -4.57 9.06
N ASN A 623 -17.37 -5.86 8.68
CA ASN A 623 -18.19 -6.35 7.57
C ASN A 623 -19.47 -7.02 8.11
N LYS A 624 -20.57 -6.28 8.09
CA LYS A 624 -21.87 -6.80 8.57
C LYS A 624 -22.64 -7.59 7.51
N GLU A 625 -22.24 -7.52 6.24
CA GLU A 625 -22.90 -8.17 5.12
C GLU A 625 -22.42 -9.61 4.92
N LYS A 626 -21.13 -9.88 5.23
CA LYS A 626 -20.55 -11.22 5.11
C LYS A 626 -20.61 -11.96 6.44
N GLU A 627 -21.06 -13.19 6.36
CA GLU A 627 -20.98 -14.12 7.47
C GLU A 627 -19.52 -14.32 7.90
N THR A 628 -19.29 -14.19 9.19
CA THR A 628 -18.03 -14.55 9.83
C THR A 628 -18.30 -15.50 10.98
N LEU A 629 -17.74 -16.69 10.90
CA LEU A 629 -17.69 -17.67 11.98
C LEU A 629 -16.31 -18.32 11.95
N HIS A 630 -15.41 -17.86 12.79
CA HIS A 630 -14.01 -18.29 12.84
C HIS A 630 -13.67 -18.86 14.21
N ILE A 631 -13.03 -20.03 14.19
CA ILE A 631 -12.65 -20.78 15.39
C ILE A 631 -11.13 -20.72 15.50
N LEU A 632 -10.61 -20.35 16.68
CA LEU A 632 -9.20 -20.48 17.04
C LEU A 632 -9.06 -21.07 18.44
N PRO A 633 -7.94 -21.80 18.71
CA PRO A 633 -6.83 -22.14 17.83
C PRO A 633 -7.19 -23.30 16.89
N HIS A 634 -6.24 -23.69 16.01
CA HIS A 634 -6.31 -24.99 15.35
C HIS A 634 -6.37 -26.13 16.40
N TRP A 635 -6.78 -27.35 16.01
CA TRP A 635 -7.01 -28.41 16.99
C TRP A 635 -6.01 -29.57 16.87
N ASN A 636 -4.70 -29.24 16.72
CA ASN A 636 -3.59 -30.17 16.73
C ASN A 636 -2.63 -29.83 17.88
N TRP A 637 -2.79 -30.50 19.03
CA TRP A 637 -2.01 -30.23 20.24
C TRP A 637 -1.50 -31.55 20.85
N LYS A 638 -0.92 -32.42 20.06
CA LYS A 638 -0.38 -33.70 20.49
C LYS A 638 0.54 -33.54 21.71
N GLY A 639 0.27 -34.30 22.77
CA GLY A 639 1.01 -34.25 24.04
C GLY A 639 0.43 -33.25 25.06
N ARG A 640 -0.66 -32.53 24.71
CA ARG A 640 -1.39 -31.64 25.62
C ARG A 640 -2.78 -32.17 25.98
N GLU A 641 -3.02 -33.48 25.79
CA GLU A 641 -4.34 -34.07 26.08
C GLU A 641 -4.75 -33.84 27.54
N GLY A 642 -5.94 -33.27 27.75
CA GLY A 642 -6.48 -32.89 29.05
C GLY A 642 -5.96 -31.55 29.62
N GLU A 643 -5.01 -30.88 28.98
CA GLU A 643 -4.57 -29.54 29.37
C GLU A 643 -5.55 -28.46 28.87
N VAL A 644 -5.58 -27.36 29.65
CA VAL A 644 -6.39 -26.19 29.29
C VAL A 644 -5.93 -25.60 27.98
N THR A 645 -6.84 -25.56 27.02
CA THR A 645 -6.64 -25.02 25.67
C THR A 645 -7.87 -24.14 25.34
N PRO A 646 -7.83 -22.84 25.67
CA PRO A 646 -8.93 -21.92 25.40
C PRO A 646 -9.36 -21.92 23.93
N VAL A 647 -10.67 -21.80 23.69
CA VAL A 647 -11.24 -21.64 22.35
C VAL A 647 -11.89 -20.28 22.26
N PHE A 648 -11.50 -19.50 21.24
CA PHE A 648 -12.14 -18.24 20.91
C PHE A 648 -12.90 -18.38 19.60
N VAL A 649 -13.97 -17.61 19.46
CA VAL A 649 -14.78 -17.55 18.25
C VAL A 649 -14.98 -16.10 17.88
N TYR A 650 -14.59 -15.75 16.65
CA TYR A 650 -14.83 -14.45 16.05
C TYR A 650 -16.04 -14.57 15.11
N THR A 651 -17.08 -13.86 15.40
CA THR A 651 -18.33 -13.93 14.64
C THR A 651 -19.10 -12.61 14.69
N ASN A 652 -19.88 -12.30 13.66
CA ASN A 652 -20.83 -11.20 13.68
C ASN A 652 -22.19 -11.57 14.34
N TYR A 653 -22.38 -12.83 14.73
CA TYR A 653 -23.54 -13.26 15.48
C TYR A 653 -23.42 -12.94 16.99
N PRO A 654 -24.55 -12.74 17.69
CA PRO A 654 -24.56 -12.34 19.12
C PRO A 654 -24.12 -13.46 20.07
N SER A 655 -24.31 -14.73 19.69
CA SER A 655 -24.00 -15.85 20.56
C SER A 655 -23.62 -17.12 19.78
N ALA A 656 -22.90 -18.03 20.42
CA ALA A 656 -22.61 -19.34 19.88
C ALA A 656 -22.46 -20.38 21.01
N GLU A 657 -22.60 -21.66 20.64
CA GLU A 657 -22.35 -22.82 21.48
C GLU A 657 -21.20 -23.63 20.92
N LEU A 658 -20.28 -24.00 21.80
CA LEU A 658 -19.09 -24.80 21.46
C LEU A 658 -19.30 -26.25 21.81
N PHE A 659 -18.87 -27.15 20.91
CA PHE A 659 -18.86 -28.61 21.13
C PHE A 659 -17.45 -29.16 20.85
N ILE A 660 -16.96 -30.00 21.75
CA ILE A 660 -15.77 -30.80 21.57
C ILE A 660 -16.19 -32.27 21.56
N ASN A 661 -15.87 -32.98 20.46
CA ASN A 661 -16.28 -34.36 20.23
C ASN A 661 -17.77 -34.61 20.49
N GLY A 662 -18.64 -33.68 20.06
CA GLY A 662 -20.09 -33.72 20.26
C GLY A 662 -20.57 -33.31 21.65
N LYS A 663 -19.70 -33.06 22.64
CA LYS A 663 -20.04 -32.66 23.98
C LYS A 663 -20.08 -31.14 24.08
N SER A 664 -21.22 -30.55 24.49
CA SER A 664 -21.37 -29.11 24.69
C SER A 664 -20.41 -28.58 25.77
N GLN A 665 -19.76 -27.50 25.48
CA GLN A 665 -18.95 -26.69 26.40
C GLN A 665 -19.72 -25.45 26.89
N GLY A 666 -21.02 -25.41 26.60
CA GLY A 666 -21.91 -24.30 26.92
C GLY A 666 -21.96 -23.21 25.87
N LYS A 667 -23.01 -22.41 25.98
CA LYS A 667 -23.27 -21.24 25.14
C LYS A 667 -22.59 -20.01 25.72
N ARG A 668 -22.07 -19.15 24.84
CA ARG A 668 -21.52 -17.81 25.18
C ARG A 668 -22.29 -16.76 24.38
N THR A 669 -22.51 -15.60 25.00
CA THR A 669 -23.15 -14.43 24.37
C THR A 669 -22.26 -13.21 24.56
N LYS A 670 -22.20 -12.37 23.56
CA LYS A 670 -21.47 -11.10 23.61
C LYS A 670 -22.12 -10.17 24.64
N ASP A 671 -21.31 -9.52 25.47
CA ASP A 671 -21.80 -8.59 26.50
C ASP A 671 -21.87 -7.15 25.94
N LEU A 672 -23.00 -6.79 25.37
CA LEU A 672 -23.25 -5.46 24.82
C LEU A 672 -23.50 -4.38 25.92
N SER A 673 -23.56 -4.75 27.18
CA SER A 673 -23.66 -3.77 28.30
C SER A 673 -22.32 -3.11 28.63
N VAL A 674 -21.23 -3.66 28.11
CA VAL A 674 -19.87 -3.10 28.24
C VAL A 674 -19.75 -1.87 27.38
N THR A 675 -19.38 -0.74 27.97
CA THR A 675 -19.19 0.56 27.30
C THR A 675 -17.84 1.16 27.65
N VAL A 676 -17.44 2.20 26.93
CA VAL A 676 -16.23 2.97 27.24
C VAL A 676 -16.26 3.54 28.65
N TYR A 677 -17.45 3.84 29.20
CA TYR A 677 -17.63 4.48 30.49
C TYR A 677 -17.60 3.50 31.70
N ASN A 678 -17.92 2.23 31.49
CA ASN A 678 -17.99 1.24 32.56
C ASN A 678 -16.89 0.16 32.50
N SER A 679 -15.90 0.34 31.62
CA SER A 679 -14.82 -0.62 31.36
C SER A 679 -13.42 -0.09 31.74
N ALA A 680 -13.33 0.89 32.64
CA ALA A 680 -12.11 1.68 32.91
C ALA A 680 -11.28 1.28 34.15
N ASP A 681 -11.56 0.14 34.83
CA ASP A 681 -11.08 -0.06 36.22
C ASP A 681 -9.63 -0.53 36.37
N SER A 682 -9.10 -1.35 35.46
CA SER A 682 -7.68 -1.73 35.44
C SER A 682 -7.29 -2.28 34.08
N VAL A 683 -6.00 -2.24 33.76
CA VAL A 683 -5.53 -2.63 32.41
C VAL A 683 -5.94 -4.04 32.03
N SER A 684 -5.76 -5.02 32.90
CA SER A 684 -6.15 -6.43 32.61
C SER A 684 -7.65 -6.69 32.68
N MET A 685 -8.37 -6.08 33.61
CA MET A 685 -9.83 -6.22 33.76
C MET A 685 -10.58 -5.46 32.65
N MET A 686 -10.10 -4.28 32.25
CA MET A 686 -10.65 -3.53 31.12
C MET A 686 -10.63 -4.36 29.85
N SER A 687 -9.50 -4.98 29.56
CA SER A 687 -9.32 -5.79 28.36
C SER A 687 -10.25 -7.00 28.32
N LEU A 688 -10.42 -7.73 29.42
CA LEU A 688 -11.32 -8.87 29.47
C LEU A 688 -12.78 -8.46 29.26
N LYS A 689 -13.24 -7.39 29.92
CA LYS A 689 -14.62 -6.87 29.73
C LYS A 689 -14.83 -6.43 28.26
N ARG A 690 -13.91 -5.66 27.69
CA ARG A 690 -14.02 -5.19 26.31
C ARG A 690 -13.99 -6.35 25.32
N GLN A 691 -13.14 -7.35 25.53
CA GLN A 691 -13.13 -8.57 24.73
C GLN A 691 -14.47 -9.30 24.74
N GLN A 692 -15.19 -9.35 25.89
CA GLN A 692 -16.50 -9.98 26.00
C GLN A 692 -17.57 -9.29 25.12
N ARG A 693 -17.44 -8.03 24.79
CA ARG A 693 -18.33 -7.32 23.83
C ARG A 693 -18.14 -7.79 22.38
N TYR A 694 -16.93 -8.23 22.02
CA TYR A 694 -16.57 -8.51 20.63
C TYR A 694 -16.24 -9.97 20.33
N ARG A 695 -15.76 -10.73 21.32
CA ARG A 695 -15.33 -12.12 21.20
C ARG A 695 -16.23 -13.06 22.01
N LEU A 696 -16.36 -14.31 21.56
CA LEU A 696 -16.91 -15.40 22.36
C LEU A 696 -15.75 -16.27 22.82
N MET A 697 -15.59 -16.48 24.13
CA MET A 697 -14.41 -17.10 24.71
C MET A 697 -14.79 -18.21 25.70
N TRP A 698 -14.20 -19.40 25.51
CA TRP A 698 -14.23 -20.53 26.42
C TRP A 698 -12.81 -20.75 26.98
N MET A 699 -12.55 -20.22 28.16
CA MET A 699 -11.21 -20.13 28.75
C MET A 699 -10.74 -21.43 29.44
N ASP A 700 -11.64 -22.36 29.75
CA ASP A 700 -11.42 -23.53 30.55
C ASP A 700 -11.56 -24.85 29.76
N THR A 701 -11.74 -24.78 28.46
CA THR A 701 -11.77 -25.95 27.59
C THR A 701 -10.49 -26.76 27.67
N LYS A 702 -10.61 -28.10 27.61
CA LYS A 702 -9.46 -29.02 27.61
C LYS A 702 -9.28 -29.64 26.25
N TYR A 703 -8.04 -29.78 25.84
CA TYR A 703 -7.73 -30.45 24.57
C TYR A 703 -8.06 -31.94 24.63
N GLU A 704 -8.85 -32.38 23.68
CA GLU A 704 -9.09 -33.76 23.32
C GLU A 704 -9.01 -33.87 21.79
N PRO A 705 -8.17 -34.75 21.19
CA PRO A 705 -8.12 -34.92 19.74
C PRO A 705 -9.49 -35.27 19.17
N GLY A 706 -9.83 -34.73 18.01
CA GLY A 706 -11.11 -34.96 17.36
C GLY A 706 -11.70 -33.71 16.71
N THR A 707 -12.97 -33.45 16.99
CA THR A 707 -13.74 -32.38 16.35
C THR A 707 -14.05 -31.23 17.31
N VAL A 708 -13.85 -30.02 16.84
CA VAL A 708 -14.39 -28.79 17.46
C VAL A 708 -15.43 -28.22 16.56
N LYS A 709 -16.67 -28.12 17.06
CA LYS A 709 -17.82 -27.57 16.35
C LYS A 709 -18.34 -26.36 17.07
N VAL A 710 -18.70 -25.33 16.30
CA VAL A 710 -19.40 -24.13 16.81
C VAL A 710 -20.71 -23.97 16.07
N VAL A 711 -21.77 -23.75 16.80
CA VAL A 711 -23.08 -23.37 16.26
C VAL A 711 -23.40 -21.95 16.70
N ALA A 712 -23.58 -21.06 15.75
CA ALA A 712 -23.97 -19.67 16.01
C ALA A 712 -25.47 -19.47 15.99
N TYR A 713 -25.92 -18.54 16.81
CA TYR A 713 -27.35 -18.23 16.97
C TYR A 713 -27.61 -16.75 16.72
N ASP A 714 -28.75 -16.46 16.13
CA ASP A 714 -29.29 -15.10 15.99
C ASP A 714 -29.82 -14.54 17.33
N GLU A 715 -30.31 -13.32 17.28
CA GLU A 715 -30.90 -12.62 18.44
C GLU A 715 -32.14 -13.32 19.02
N ASN A 716 -32.82 -14.14 18.22
CA ASN A 716 -33.99 -14.93 18.63
C ASN A 716 -33.62 -16.32 19.16
N GLY A 717 -32.34 -16.64 19.22
CA GLY A 717 -31.81 -17.95 19.66
C GLY A 717 -31.94 -19.07 18.63
N LYS A 718 -32.24 -18.75 17.38
CA LYS A 718 -32.26 -19.72 16.27
C LYS A 718 -30.83 -19.97 15.77
N ALA A 719 -30.47 -21.25 15.56
CA ALA A 719 -29.23 -21.63 14.93
C ALA A 719 -29.22 -21.14 13.48
N VAL A 720 -28.19 -20.41 13.10
CA VAL A 720 -28.06 -19.72 11.80
C VAL A 720 -26.81 -20.10 11.01
N ALA A 721 -25.75 -20.55 11.69
CA ALA A 721 -24.51 -20.98 11.08
C ALA A 721 -23.81 -22.03 11.92
N GLU A 722 -23.01 -22.88 11.28
CA GLU A 722 -22.13 -23.82 11.97
C GLU A 722 -20.78 -23.95 11.28
N LYS A 723 -19.74 -24.26 12.06
CA LYS A 723 -18.40 -24.53 11.57
C LYS A 723 -17.74 -25.61 12.39
N GLU A 724 -16.99 -26.46 11.69
CA GLU A 724 -16.18 -27.50 12.31
C GLU A 724 -14.72 -27.38 11.91
N ILE A 725 -13.82 -27.70 12.85
CA ILE A 725 -12.40 -27.96 12.61
C ILE A 725 -12.02 -29.29 13.23
N TYR A 726 -10.98 -29.91 12.70
CA TYR A 726 -10.60 -31.27 13.05
C TYR A 726 -9.13 -31.33 13.45
N THR A 727 -8.79 -32.28 14.33
CA THR A 727 -7.40 -32.68 14.52
C THR A 727 -6.96 -33.37 13.23
N ALA A 728 -6.06 -32.70 12.48
CA ALA A 728 -5.53 -33.21 11.24
C ALA A 728 -4.63 -34.45 11.49
N GLY A 729 -4.64 -35.34 10.52
CA GLY A 729 -3.74 -36.50 10.46
C GLY A 729 -2.33 -36.10 9.98
N LYS A 730 -1.58 -37.09 9.48
CA LYS A 730 -0.25 -36.82 8.91
C LYS A 730 -0.36 -36.10 7.57
N PRO A 731 0.60 -35.21 7.24
CA PRO A 731 0.72 -34.60 5.92
C PRO A 731 0.64 -35.65 4.80
N HIS A 732 -0.18 -35.38 3.79
CA HIS A 732 -0.48 -36.35 2.72
C HIS A 732 -0.36 -35.75 1.32
N HIS A 733 -0.91 -34.58 1.07
CA HIS A 733 -0.88 -33.95 -0.24
C HIS A 733 -0.85 -32.41 -0.18
N ILE A 734 -0.51 -31.81 -1.32
CA ILE A 734 -0.48 -30.36 -1.51
C ILE A 734 -1.79 -29.93 -2.16
N GLU A 735 -2.38 -28.84 -1.67
CA GLU A 735 -3.47 -28.13 -2.33
C GLU A 735 -2.97 -26.80 -2.88
N LEU A 736 -3.41 -26.44 -4.11
CA LEU A 736 -3.09 -25.19 -4.79
C LEU A 736 -4.38 -24.42 -5.08
N ILE A 737 -4.51 -23.24 -4.48
CA ILE A 737 -5.71 -22.40 -4.58
C ILE A 737 -5.30 -21.04 -5.19
N PRO A 738 -5.59 -20.79 -6.49
CA PRO A 738 -5.27 -19.52 -7.12
C PRO A 738 -6.28 -18.45 -6.70
N ASP A 739 -5.82 -17.19 -6.59
CA ASP A 739 -6.71 -16.05 -6.37
C ASP A 739 -7.55 -15.72 -7.61
N ARG A 740 -7.06 -16.07 -8.79
CA ARG A 740 -7.75 -15.95 -10.07
C ARG A 740 -7.16 -16.92 -11.10
N ARG A 741 -7.98 -17.25 -12.12
CA ARG A 741 -7.60 -18.23 -13.15
C ARG A 741 -7.37 -17.65 -14.53
N MET A 742 -7.75 -16.39 -14.74
CA MET A 742 -7.56 -15.67 -15.99
C MET A 742 -6.68 -14.44 -15.75
N LEU A 743 -5.61 -14.30 -16.51
CA LEU A 743 -4.58 -13.26 -16.40
C LEU A 743 -4.44 -12.51 -17.72
N GLN A 744 -3.78 -11.34 -17.69
CA GLN A 744 -3.38 -10.61 -18.89
C GLN A 744 -1.98 -11.07 -19.33
N ALA A 745 -1.80 -11.31 -20.64
CA ALA A 745 -0.49 -11.69 -21.20
C ALA A 745 0.36 -10.43 -21.49
N ASP A 746 0.70 -9.67 -20.46
CA ASP A 746 1.41 -8.38 -20.53
C ASP A 746 2.82 -8.41 -19.93
N GLY A 747 3.26 -9.59 -19.47
CA GLY A 747 4.54 -9.75 -18.81
C GLY A 747 4.61 -9.22 -17.37
N LYS A 748 3.49 -8.77 -16.78
CA LYS A 748 3.41 -8.13 -15.47
C LYS A 748 2.33 -8.71 -14.56
N ASP A 749 1.25 -9.21 -15.13
CA ASP A 749 0.13 -9.70 -14.37
C ASP A 749 0.49 -10.91 -13.52
N LEU A 750 -0.05 -10.97 -12.30
CA LEU A 750 0.33 -11.94 -11.27
C LEU A 750 -0.87 -12.82 -10.87
N CYS A 751 -0.60 -14.10 -10.60
CA CYS A 751 -1.51 -14.98 -9.88
C CYS A 751 -0.87 -15.37 -8.54
N PHE A 752 -1.59 -15.16 -7.45
CA PHE A 752 -1.19 -15.54 -6.11
C PHE A 752 -1.84 -16.88 -5.77
N VAL A 753 -1.02 -17.90 -5.59
CA VAL A 753 -1.47 -19.25 -5.32
C VAL A 753 -1.24 -19.58 -3.84
N THR A 754 -2.32 -19.74 -3.08
CA THR A 754 -2.23 -20.28 -1.72
C THR A 754 -1.88 -21.77 -1.81
N VAL A 755 -0.81 -22.16 -1.14
CA VAL A 755 -0.31 -23.52 -1.05
C VAL A 755 -0.59 -24.05 0.35
N LYS A 756 -1.25 -25.21 0.47
CA LYS A 756 -1.54 -25.85 1.74
C LYS A 756 -0.99 -27.27 1.76
N VAL A 757 -0.48 -27.68 2.90
CA VAL A 757 -0.18 -29.07 3.20
C VAL A 757 -1.35 -29.63 4.02
N VAL A 758 -2.01 -30.64 3.49
CA VAL A 758 -3.21 -31.23 4.10
C VAL A 758 -3.05 -32.73 4.32
N ASP A 759 -3.85 -33.28 5.23
CA ASP A 759 -3.93 -34.71 5.49
C ASP A 759 -4.72 -35.46 4.38
N LYS A 760 -4.97 -36.75 4.57
CA LYS A 760 -5.72 -37.58 3.58
C LYS A 760 -7.18 -37.11 3.39
N ASP A 761 -7.75 -36.48 4.42
CA ASP A 761 -9.16 -36.04 4.47
C ASP A 761 -9.31 -34.56 4.06
N GLY A 762 -8.21 -33.86 3.72
CA GLY A 762 -8.19 -32.46 3.28
C GLY A 762 -8.10 -31.45 4.44
N ASN A 763 -7.83 -31.88 5.67
CA ASN A 763 -7.63 -30.98 6.79
C ASN A 763 -6.24 -30.37 6.74
N LEU A 764 -6.15 -29.07 6.97
CA LEU A 764 -4.86 -28.37 7.07
C LEU A 764 -4.02 -28.99 8.18
N CYS A 765 -2.75 -29.29 7.88
CA CYS A 765 -1.77 -29.75 8.85
C CYS A 765 -1.02 -28.54 9.45
N PRO A 766 -1.46 -27.95 10.58
CA PRO A 766 -0.93 -26.68 11.07
C PRO A 766 0.50 -26.79 11.64
N GLU A 767 0.98 -27.98 11.87
CA GLU A 767 2.35 -28.25 12.34
C GLU A 767 3.32 -28.56 11.18
N ALA A 768 2.81 -28.61 9.92
CA ALA A 768 3.64 -28.93 8.77
C ALA A 768 4.65 -27.80 8.48
N THR A 769 5.91 -28.23 8.21
CA THR A 769 7.04 -27.41 7.82
C THR A 769 7.75 -27.94 6.59
N ASP A 770 7.02 -28.69 5.76
CA ASP A 770 7.55 -29.34 4.55
C ASP A 770 8.09 -28.31 3.55
N GLU A 771 9.24 -28.62 2.92
CA GLU A 771 9.77 -27.83 1.80
C GLU A 771 8.97 -28.17 0.54
N ILE A 772 8.38 -27.15 -0.06
CA ILE A 772 7.66 -27.27 -1.33
C ILE A 772 8.53 -26.67 -2.44
N ARG A 773 8.65 -27.41 -3.54
CA ARG A 773 9.40 -27.01 -4.75
C ARG A 773 8.43 -26.78 -5.90
N PHE A 774 8.67 -25.73 -6.63
CA PHE A 774 7.81 -25.28 -7.71
C PHE A 774 8.48 -25.38 -9.08
N LYS A 775 7.67 -25.70 -10.09
CA LYS A 775 8.05 -25.63 -11.49
C LYS A 775 6.92 -25.02 -12.28
N VAL A 776 7.22 -23.93 -13.00
CA VAL A 776 6.25 -23.29 -13.90
C VAL A 776 6.58 -23.63 -15.33
N LYS A 777 5.55 -23.91 -16.14
CA LYS A 777 5.64 -24.22 -17.58
C LYS A 777 4.60 -23.39 -18.35
N GLY A 778 4.84 -23.19 -19.64
CA GLY A 778 3.95 -22.47 -20.54
C GLY A 778 4.23 -20.96 -20.55
N SER A 779 3.17 -20.16 -20.56
CA SER A 779 3.22 -18.69 -20.75
C SER A 779 3.42 -17.91 -19.47
N GLY A 780 4.12 -18.46 -18.48
CA GLY A 780 4.44 -17.79 -17.21
C GLY A 780 5.75 -18.25 -16.60
N VAL A 781 6.16 -17.53 -15.56
CA VAL A 781 7.36 -17.80 -14.76
C VAL A 781 7.03 -17.79 -13.28
N TYR A 782 7.85 -18.46 -12.46
CA TYR A 782 7.82 -18.27 -11.01
C TYR A 782 8.41 -16.90 -10.69
N CYS A 783 7.65 -16.09 -9.96
CA CYS A 783 8.07 -14.74 -9.59
C CYS A 783 8.66 -14.70 -8.18
N ALA A 784 7.90 -15.16 -7.20
CA ALA A 784 8.30 -15.14 -5.81
C ALA A 784 7.46 -16.13 -4.97
N GLY A 785 7.85 -16.33 -3.70
CA GLY A 785 7.04 -17.01 -2.70
C GLY A 785 7.34 -16.51 -1.30
N ALA A 786 6.35 -16.58 -0.41
CA ALA A 786 6.49 -16.25 0.99
C ALA A 786 5.67 -17.21 1.85
N ASN A 787 6.16 -17.52 3.05
CA ASN A 787 5.45 -18.36 4.01
C ASN A 787 4.83 -17.58 5.18
N GLY A 788 5.14 -16.29 5.30
CA GLY A 788 4.64 -15.43 6.38
C GLY A 788 5.34 -15.61 7.73
N ASN A 789 6.43 -16.38 7.78
CA ASN A 789 7.26 -16.52 8.99
C ASN A 789 8.21 -15.31 9.12
N PRO A 790 8.08 -14.44 10.11
CA PRO A 790 8.92 -13.25 10.27
C PRO A 790 10.40 -13.56 10.57
N ALA A 791 10.69 -14.80 10.97
CA ALA A 791 12.04 -15.27 11.26
C ALA A 791 12.66 -16.13 10.14
N SER A 792 11.99 -16.29 8.99
CA SER A 792 12.52 -17.05 7.85
C SER A 792 13.51 -16.23 7.04
N LEU A 793 14.72 -16.76 6.81
CA LEU A 793 15.72 -16.15 5.94
C LEU A 793 15.77 -16.77 4.54
N GLU A 794 14.73 -17.51 4.14
CA GLU A 794 14.63 -18.10 2.82
C GLU A 794 14.39 -17.00 1.77
N SER A 795 15.13 -17.06 0.67
CA SER A 795 14.96 -16.09 -0.46
C SER A 795 13.59 -16.28 -1.11
N PHE A 796 12.89 -15.17 -1.33
CA PHE A 796 11.56 -15.15 -1.94
C PHE A 796 11.57 -15.57 -3.42
N GLN A 797 12.65 -15.31 -4.15
CA GLN A 797 12.73 -15.55 -5.59
C GLN A 797 13.16 -16.98 -5.97
N ILE A 798 13.59 -17.80 -4.99
CA ILE A 798 13.95 -19.18 -5.25
C ILE A 798 12.67 -20.04 -5.30
N PRO A 799 12.45 -20.87 -6.35
CA PRO A 799 11.20 -21.63 -6.50
C PRO A 799 11.14 -22.85 -5.54
N ARG A 800 11.43 -22.62 -4.28
CA ARG A 800 11.28 -23.55 -3.16
C ARG A 800 11.21 -22.79 -1.85
N MET A 801 10.40 -23.27 -0.93
CA MET A 801 10.28 -22.69 0.41
C MET A 801 9.59 -23.69 1.35
N LYS A 802 9.91 -23.63 2.64
CA LYS A 802 9.16 -24.36 3.66
C LYS A 802 7.82 -23.69 3.91
N VAL A 803 6.76 -24.48 4.09
CA VAL A 803 5.50 -23.95 4.59
C VAL A 803 5.65 -23.51 6.06
N PHE A 804 4.86 -22.51 6.45
CA PHE A 804 4.75 -22.07 7.84
C PHE A 804 3.31 -22.24 8.30
N SER A 805 3.14 -22.94 9.42
CA SER A 805 1.81 -23.38 9.89
C SER A 805 0.99 -24.04 8.77
N GLY A 806 1.65 -24.92 8.00
CA GLY A 806 1.05 -25.69 6.91
C GLY A 806 0.75 -24.92 5.62
N MET A 807 1.12 -23.64 5.52
CA MET A 807 0.73 -22.79 4.39
C MET A 807 1.87 -21.90 3.90
N MET A 808 1.78 -21.49 2.63
CA MET A 808 2.57 -20.42 2.01
C MET A 808 1.83 -19.84 0.78
N THR A 809 2.36 -18.80 0.20
CA THR A 809 1.92 -18.26 -1.10
C THR A 809 3.03 -18.43 -2.13
N ALA A 810 2.70 -18.95 -3.33
CA ALA A 810 3.54 -18.89 -4.52
C ALA A 810 2.96 -17.88 -5.51
N ILE A 811 3.82 -17.09 -6.16
CA ILE A 811 3.42 -16.04 -7.10
C ILE A 811 3.93 -16.40 -8.49
N ILE A 812 3.01 -16.46 -9.44
CA ILE A 812 3.29 -16.69 -10.86
C ILE A 812 3.10 -15.39 -11.60
N GLN A 813 4.04 -15.05 -12.50
CA GLN A 813 3.96 -13.90 -13.38
C GLN A 813 3.75 -14.36 -14.82
N THR A 814 2.91 -13.63 -15.57
CA THR A 814 2.70 -13.87 -17.00
C THR A 814 3.93 -13.48 -17.82
N THR A 815 4.01 -14.02 -19.04
CA THR A 815 4.88 -13.50 -20.10
C THR A 815 4.03 -12.69 -21.09
N ASP A 816 4.66 -12.09 -22.12
CA ASP A 816 3.95 -11.39 -23.21
C ASP A 816 3.22 -12.36 -24.16
N LYS A 817 3.26 -13.67 -23.89
CA LYS A 817 2.63 -14.69 -24.72
C LYS A 817 1.38 -15.22 -24.02
N ALA A 818 0.24 -15.09 -24.67
CA ALA A 818 -1.00 -15.72 -24.21
C ALA A 818 -0.89 -17.26 -24.22
N GLY A 819 -1.59 -17.90 -23.31
CA GLY A 819 -1.65 -19.36 -23.22
C GLY A 819 -1.72 -19.90 -21.81
N ALA A 820 -1.69 -21.22 -21.71
CA ALA A 820 -1.75 -21.93 -20.43
C ALA A 820 -0.45 -21.76 -19.63
N ILE A 821 -0.61 -21.54 -18.33
CA ILE A 821 0.46 -21.50 -17.34
C ILE A 821 0.22 -22.64 -16.35
N VAL A 822 1.16 -23.55 -16.26
CA VAL A 822 1.06 -24.74 -15.41
C VAL A 822 2.06 -24.64 -14.24
N LEU A 823 1.54 -24.56 -13.03
CA LEU A 823 2.31 -24.66 -11.79
C LEU A 823 2.29 -26.10 -11.28
N GLU A 824 3.47 -26.70 -11.14
CA GLU A 824 3.66 -27.98 -10.46
C GLU A 824 4.28 -27.72 -9.09
N ALA A 825 3.73 -28.33 -8.03
CA ALA A 825 4.26 -28.28 -6.66
C ALA A 825 4.56 -29.69 -6.16
N THR A 826 5.76 -29.88 -5.56
CA THR A 826 6.23 -31.15 -5.03
C THR A 826 6.84 -30.97 -3.65
N GLY A 827 6.63 -31.94 -2.76
CA GLY A 827 7.23 -32.02 -1.43
C GLY A 827 7.60 -33.48 -1.11
N SER A 828 8.61 -33.68 -0.25
CA SER A 828 9.04 -35.00 0.14
C SER A 828 7.91 -35.73 0.90
N GLY A 829 7.53 -36.91 0.45
CA GLY A 829 6.46 -37.70 1.08
C GLY A 829 5.03 -37.20 0.81
N LEU A 830 4.87 -36.09 0.06
CA LEU A 830 3.57 -35.53 -0.30
C LEU A 830 3.17 -35.90 -1.73
N LYS A 831 1.90 -36.16 -1.96
CA LYS A 831 1.38 -36.24 -3.32
C LYS A 831 1.50 -34.87 -3.98
N LYS A 832 2.08 -34.83 -5.19
CA LYS A 832 2.25 -33.62 -5.98
C LYS A 832 0.91 -33.01 -6.35
N ALA A 833 0.91 -31.66 -6.51
CA ALA A 833 -0.21 -30.92 -7.05
C ALA A 833 0.16 -30.23 -8.36
N THR A 834 -0.84 -30.01 -9.19
CA THR A 834 -0.72 -29.27 -10.46
C THR A 834 -1.91 -28.32 -10.59
N LEU A 835 -1.61 -27.08 -10.93
CA LEU A 835 -2.61 -26.03 -11.18
C LEU A 835 -2.39 -25.48 -12.59
N THR A 836 -3.46 -25.28 -13.32
CA THR A 836 -3.44 -24.56 -14.60
C THR A 836 -4.23 -23.27 -14.48
N VAL A 837 -3.64 -22.15 -14.92
CA VAL A 837 -4.28 -20.87 -15.13
C VAL A 837 -4.02 -20.43 -16.58
N GLU A 838 -4.83 -19.51 -17.10
CA GLU A 838 -4.75 -19.08 -18.49
C GLU A 838 -4.37 -17.59 -18.55
N SER A 839 -3.54 -17.20 -19.54
CA SER A 839 -3.31 -15.80 -19.90
C SER A 839 -3.83 -15.50 -21.31
N LYS A 840 -4.41 -14.33 -21.52
CA LYS A 840 -4.98 -13.86 -22.76
C LYS A 840 -4.61 -12.41 -23.07
#